data_d12320396841472953316e84ce6c1513
#
_entry.id   d12320396841472953316e84ce6c1513
#
_cell.length_a   1.000
_cell.length_b   1.000
_cell.length_c   1.000
_cell.angle_alpha   90.00
_cell.angle_beta   90.00
_cell.angle_gamma   90.00
#
_symmetry.space_group_name_H-M   'P 1'
#
loop_
_entity.id
_entity.type
_entity.pdbx_description
1 polymer ?
#
loop_
_entity_poly.entity_id
_entity_poly.type
_entity_poly.pdbx_seq_one_letter_code
_entity_poly.pdbx_strand_id
1 'polypeptide(L)'
;MGRPMTGAIQDGVTRPMTAVRAAGFTKAAVRGSAFDPLGQSRGPAPPLEAKNEDSPEEKIRQLEKKVNELVEESCIANSCGDLKLALEKAKDAGRKERILVRQREQVTTPENINLDLTYSVLFNLASQYSANEMYAEALNTYQVIVKNKMFSNAGRLKVNMGNIYLKQRNYSKAIKFYRMALDQIPSVHKEMRIKIMQNIGVTFIKTGQYSDAINSFEHIMSLAPNLKAGFNLILSYFAVGDRDKMKKAFQKLIAVPLEIDEDDKYISPSDDPHTNLVIEAIKNDHLRQMERERKAMAEKYIMTAAKLIAPVIETSFAVGYDWCVEVVKASQYVELANDLEINKAITYLRQKDFNQAVETLKMFEKKDSRVKSAAATNLSFLYYLENEFAQASSYADLAVNSDRYNPSALTNKGNTVFANGDYEKAAEFYKEALRNDSSCTEALYNIGLTYKRLNRLDEALDCFLKLHAILRNSAQVLYQIANVYELMEDPNQAIEWLMQLISVVPTDSRALSKLGELYDSEGDKSQAFQYYYESYRYFPSNIEVIEWLGAYYIDTQFCEKAIQYFERASLIQPSQVKWQLMVASCFRRSGNYQKALDTYKDIHRKFPENVECLRFLVRLCTDIGLKEVQEYATKLKRLEKMKEIREQRVRSGRDSGGGSRSRREGSAGSDSGQSCSASSKGERLSAKLRALPGTNEPYESSSNKEIDASYVDPLGPQIERPKTAARKRIDEDDFADEELGDDLLPE
;
A
#
# COMPACT_ATOMS: atom_id res chain seq x y z
N MET A 1 -67.30 12.43 -1.03
CA MET A 1 -67.49 11.56 0.13
C MET A 1 -67.32 10.13 -0.34
N GLY A 2 -66.21 9.50 -0.04
CA GLY A 2 -65.94 8.11 -0.35
C GLY A 2 -64.79 7.63 0.54
N ARG A 3 -65.13 6.84 1.56
CA ARG A 3 -64.13 6.18 2.38
C ARG A 3 -63.33 5.17 1.55
N PRO A 4 -62.04 5.07 1.68
CA PRO A 4 -61.30 3.98 1.06
C PRO A 4 -61.58 2.66 1.76
N MET A 5 -61.99 1.67 0.99
CA MET A 5 -62.16 0.29 1.41
C MET A 5 -60.82 -0.28 1.82
N THR A 6 -60.74 -0.76 3.03
CA THR A 6 -59.59 -1.55 3.49
C THR A 6 -59.54 -2.87 2.71
N GLY A 7 -58.46 -3.06 1.96
CA GLY A 7 -58.23 -4.28 1.21
C GLY A 7 -58.15 -5.53 2.09
N ALA A 8 -58.73 -6.59 1.58
CA ALA A 8 -58.73 -7.91 2.17
C ALA A 8 -57.32 -8.40 2.47
N ILE A 9 -57.09 -8.79 3.70
CA ILE A 9 -55.83 -9.43 4.14
C ILE A 9 -55.81 -10.84 3.53
N GLN A 10 -54.86 -11.11 2.65
CA GLN A 10 -54.54 -12.47 2.24
C GLN A 10 -53.97 -13.23 3.44
N ASP A 11 -54.66 -14.28 3.84
CA ASP A 11 -54.17 -15.26 4.81
C ASP A 11 -52.89 -15.92 4.28
N GLY A 12 -51.78 -15.79 4.98
CA GLY A 12 -50.54 -16.51 4.70
C GLY A 12 -49.23 -15.80 4.95
N VAL A 13 -49.23 -14.51 5.30
CA VAL A 13 -48.01 -13.81 5.69
C VAL A 13 -47.97 -13.67 7.19
N THR A 14 -47.18 -14.47 7.86
CA THR A 14 -46.83 -14.27 9.26
C THR A 14 -46.11 -12.94 9.41
N ARG A 15 -46.82 -11.92 9.89
CA ARG A 15 -46.19 -10.67 10.33
C ARG A 15 -45.19 -10.98 11.45
N PRO A 16 -43.98 -10.44 11.43
CA PRO A 16 -43.11 -10.49 12.60
C PRO A 16 -43.86 -9.89 13.76
N MET A 17 -43.95 -10.59 14.86
CA MET A 17 -44.60 -10.16 16.11
C MET A 17 -43.72 -9.10 16.79
N THR A 18 -43.71 -7.90 16.25
CA THR A 18 -43.15 -6.71 16.91
C THR A 18 -44.18 -5.96 17.75
N ALA A 19 -45.36 -6.52 17.89
CA ALA A 19 -46.34 -5.97 18.87
C ALA A 19 -45.90 -6.37 20.28
N VAL A 20 -45.20 -5.45 20.96
CA VAL A 20 -45.20 -5.43 22.41
C VAL A 20 -46.67 -5.48 22.82
N ARG A 21 -47.13 -6.62 23.28
CA ARG A 21 -48.43 -6.70 23.97
C ARG A 21 -48.27 -5.83 25.20
N ALA A 22 -48.83 -4.63 25.15
CA ALA A 22 -49.00 -3.83 26.34
C ALA A 22 -49.64 -4.72 27.39
N ALA A 23 -48.95 -4.98 28.46
CA ALA A 23 -49.46 -5.70 29.61
C ALA A 23 -50.71 -4.92 30.09
N GLY A 24 -51.88 -5.50 29.94
CA GLY A 24 -53.09 -4.88 30.41
C GLY A 24 -54.38 -5.15 29.62
N PHE A 25 -54.29 -5.66 28.39
CA PHE A 25 -55.54 -6.06 27.70
C PHE A 25 -55.83 -7.54 27.90
N THR A 26 -56.36 -7.87 29.07
CA THR A 26 -57.14 -9.10 29.23
C THR A 26 -58.45 -8.92 28.49
N LYS A 27 -58.71 -9.72 27.45
CA LYS A 27 -60.08 -9.94 26.94
C LYS A 27 -60.87 -10.70 27.94
N ALA A 28 -61.31 -10.02 28.96
CA ALA A 28 -62.46 -10.45 29.71
C ALA A 28 -63.65 -9.69 29.14
N ALA A 29 -64.29 -10.28 28.12
CA ALA A 29 -65.60 -9.81 27.70
C ALA A 29 -66.61 -10.18 28.76
N VAL A 30 -66.77 -9.34 29.74
CA VAL A 30 -67.94 -9.37 30.58
C VAL A 30 -69.02 -8.57 29.83
N ARG A 31 -69.93 -9.29 29.19
CA ARG A 31 -71.17 -8.71 28.66
C ARG A 31 -71.94 -8.10 29.85
N GLY A 32 -72.12 -6.78 29.85
CA GLY A 32 -73.11 -6.14 30.64
C GLY A 32 -72.69 -5.11 31.68
N SER A 33 -71.48 -4.57 31.69
CA SER A 33 -71.19 -3.40 32.55
C SER A 33 -71.20 -2.11 31.72
N ALA A 34 -71.97 -1.14 32.19
CA ALA A 34 -71.98 0.21 31.66
C ALA A 34 -70.56 0.79 31.64
N PHE A 35 -70.20 1.50 30.56
CA PHE A 35 -68.94 2.21 30.41
C PHE A 35 -68.83 3.25 31.56
N ASP A 36 -67.92 2.99 32.50
CA ASP A 36 -67.56 3.92 33.57
C ASP A 36 -66.22 4.60 33.22
N PRO A 37 -66.22 5.84 32.72
CA PRO A 37 -65.02 6.54 32.27
C PRO A 37 -64.12 7.00 33.42
N LEU A 38 -64.60 6.94 34.69
CA LEU A 38 -63.85 7.42 35.86
C LEU A 38 -63.33 6.31 36.78
N GLY A 39 -63.64 5.04 36.50
CA GLY A 39 -63.09 3.90 37.24
C GLY A 39 -63.46 3.84 38.77
N GLN A 40 -64.40 4.62 39.19
CA GLN A 40 -64.68 4.79 40.63
C GLN A 40 -65.50 3.62 41.28
N SER A 41 -65.98 2.70 40.47
CA SER A 41 -66.78 1.56 40.93
C SER A 41 -65.97 0.27 41.15
N ARG A 42 -64.70 0.27 40.89
CA ARG A 42 -63.84 -0.89 41.19
C ARG A 42 -62.98 -0.61 42.40
N GLY A 43 -63.15 -1.43 43.43
CA GLY A 43 -62.26 -1.44 44.57
C GLY A 43 -60.77 -1.51 44.17
N PRO A 44 -59.83 -1.27 45.07
CA PRO A 44 -58.43 -1.32 44.78
C PRO A 44 -58.08 -2.60 44.03
N ALA A 45 -57.29 -2.50 42.99
CA ALA A 45 -56.82 -3.66 42.21
C ALA A 45 -56.26 -4.72 43.17
N PRO A 46 -56.67 -6.00 43.00
CA PRO A 46 -56.11 -7.04 43.85
C PRO A 46 -54.58 -6.94 43.85
N PRO A 47 -53.96 -7.10 45.03
CA PRO A 47 -52.48 -7.07 45.07
C PRO A 47 -51.94 -8.06 44.06
N LEU A 48 -50.97 -7.64 43.29
CA LEU A 48 -50.26 -8.53 42.42
C LEU A 48 -49.80 -9.74 43.24
N GLU A 49 -50.20 -10.93 42.84
CA GLU A 49 -49.72 -12.16 43.48
C GLU A 49 -48.21 -12.08 43.56
N ALA A 50 -47.65 -12.21 44.77
CA ALA A 50 -46.25 -12.21 45.01
C ALA A 50 -45.64 -13.38 44.16
N LYS A 51 -44.88 -13.04 43.14
CA LYS A 51 -44.20 -14.05 42.33
C LYS A 51 -43.30 -14.86 43.24
N ASN A 52 -43.56 -16.14 43.32
CA ASN A 52 -42.78 -17.06 44.12
C ASN A 52 -41.44 -17.26 43.36
N GLU A 53 -40.40 -16.47 43.70
CA GLU A 53 -39.09 -16.46 43.05
C GLU A 53 -38.42 -17.83 43.10
N ASP A 54 -38.84 -18.70 43.99
CA ASP A 54 -38.31 -20.05 44.15
C ASP A 54 -39.01 -21.12 43.29
N SER A 55 -40.10 -20.75 42.58
CA SER A 55 -40.78 -21.71 41.72
C SER A 55 -39.84 -22.20 40.59
N PRO A 56 -39.88 -23.50 40.23
CA PRO A 56 -39.07 -24.05 39.14
C PRO A 56 -39.30 -23.34 37.81
N GLU A 57 -40.53 -22.88 37.57
CA GLU A 57 -40.88 -22.16 36.35
C GLU A 57 -40.26 -20.76 36.30
N GLU A 58 -40.21 -20.04 37.41
CA GLU A 58 -39.58 -18.72 37.46
C GLU A 58 -38.06 -18.82 37.34
N LYS A 59 -37.43 -19.86 37.92
CA LYS A 59 -35.99 -20.15 37.72
C LYS A 59 -35.65 -20.44 36.24
N ILE A 60 -36.50 -21.19 35.57
CA ILE A 60 -36.38 -21.43 34.11
C ILE A 60 -36.47 -20.12 33.33
N ARG A 61 -37.43 -19.26 33.68
CA ARG A 61 -37.63 -17.97 33.01
C ARG A 61 -36.47 -17.00 33.23
N GLN A 62 -35.94 -16.93 34.45
CA GLN A 62 -34.76 -16.13 34.78
C GLN A 62 -33.51 -16.63 34.04
N LEU A 63 -33.36 -17.95 33.95
CA LEU A 63 -32.25 -18.54 33.21
C LEU A 63 -32.35 -18.28 31.69
N GLU A 64 -33.59 -18.36 31.14
CA GLU A 64 -33.83 -18.01 29.73
C GLU A 64 -33.50 -16.54 29.44
N LYS A 65 -33.93 -15.62 30.32
CA LYS A 65 -33.60 -14.20 30.23
C LYS A 65 -32.06 -13.99 30.24
N LYS A 66 -31.38 -14.69 31.16
CA LYS A 66 -29.90 -14.59 31.26
C LYS A 66 -29.18 -15.14 30.05
N VAL A 67 -29.70 -16.18 29.40
CA VAL A 67 -29.15 -16.69 28.14
C VAL A 67 -29.29 -15.66 27.02
N ASN A 68 -30.45 -15.03 26.87
CA ASN A 68 -30.68 -13.97 25.90
C ASN A 68 -29.76 -12.77 26.13
N GLU A 69 -29.61 -12.31 27.39
CA GLU A 69 -28.68 -11.23 27.75
C GLU A 69 -27.24 -11.55 27.34
N LEU A 70 -26.76 -12.80 27.54
CA LEU A 70 -25.43 -13.21 27.18
C LEU A 70 -25.21 -13.30 25.65
N VAL A 71 -26.25 -13.69 24.89
CA VAL A 71 -26.19 -13.67 23.41
C VAL A 71 -26.11 -12.22 22.93
N GLU A 72 -26.92 -11.32 23.50
CA GLU A 72 -26.87 -9.88 23.18
C GLU A 72 -25.51 -9.26 23.53
N GLU A 73 -24.98 -9.51 24.75
CA GLU A 73 -23.66 -9.06 25.18
C GLU A 73 -22.55 -9.58 24.23
N SER A 74 -22.67 -10.82 23.75
CA SER A 74 -21.74 -11.41 22.78
C SER A 74 -21.80 -10.70 21.41
N CYS A 75 -23.00 -10.39 20.91
CA CYS A 75 -23.16 -9.66 19.66
C CYS A 75 -22.64 -8.23 19.75
N ILE A 76 -22.91 -7.53 20.87
CA ILE A 76 -22.39 -6.18 21.13
C ILE A 76 -20.85 -6.20 21.18
N ALA A 77 -20.25 -7.14 21.92
CA ALA A 77 -18.79 -7.27 22.00
C ALA A 77 -18.18 -7.53 20.61
N ASN A 78 -18.82 -8.37 19.79
CA ASN A 78 -18.36 -8.61 18.41
C ASN A 78 -18.43 -7.35 17.55
N SER A 79 -19.51 -6.58 17.65
CA SER A 79 -19.65 -5.32 16.90
C SER A 79 -18.66 -4.24 17.36
N CYS A 80 -18.22 -4.27 18.62
CA CYS A 80 -17.16 -3.41 19.16
C CYS A 80 -15.74 -3.90 18.79
N GLY A 81 -15.61 -5.07 18.16
CA GLY A 81 -14.31 -5.64 17.75
C GLY A 81 -13.61 -6.46 18.83
N ASP A 82 -14.19 -6.63 20.02
CA ASP A 82 -13.64 -7.50 21.07
C ASP A 82 -14.07 -8.95 20.86
N LEU A 83 -13.40 -9.61 19.91
CA LEU A 83 -13.71 -10.97 19.49
C LEU A 83 -13.51 -12.00 20.63
N LYS A 84 -12.55 -11.77 21.53
CA LYS A 84 -12.29 -12.68 22.66
C LYS A 84 -13.41 -12.66 23.67
N LEU A 85 -13.84 -11.45 24.08
CA LEU A 85 -14.96 -11.27 24.99
C LEU A 85 -16.26 -11.81 24.38
N ALA A 86 -16.49 -11.55 23.09
CA ALA A 86 -17.66 -12.06 22.37
C ALA A 86 -17.72 -13.60 22.42
N LEU A 87 -16.59 -14.28 22.20
CA LEU A 87 -16.51 -15.73 22.26
C LEU A 87 -16.73 -16.26 23.70
N GLU A 88 -16.19 -15.60 24.70
CA GLU A 88 -16.39 -15.97 26.10
C GLU A 88 -17.89 -15.92 26.49
N LYS A 89 -18.56 -14.80 26.16
CA LYS A 89 -20.00 -14.63 26.39
C LYS A 89 -20.83 -15.67 25.63
N ALA A 90 -20.48 -15.97 24.38
CA ALA A 90 -21.14 -17.01 23.60
C ALA A 90 -21.00 -18.41 24.23
N LYS A 91 -19.80 -18.75 24.75
CA LYS A 91 -19.57 -20.00 25.47
C LYS A 91 -20.36 -20.09 26.75
N ASP A 92 -20.51 -18.97 27.48
CA ASP A 92 -21.33 -18.90 28.69
C ASP A 92 -22.80 -19.07 28.35
N ALA A 93 -23.29 -18.40 27.31
CA ALA A 93 -24.65 -18.59 26.82
C ALA A 93 -24.94 -20.07 26.52
N GLY A 94 -24.02 -20.73 25.79
CA GLY A 94 -24.18 -22.16 25.47
C GLY A 94 -24.09 -23.11 26.69
N ARG A 95 -23.35 -22.73 27.74
CA ARG A 95 -23.32 -23.49 29.00
C ARG A 95 -24.68 -23.39 29.73
N LYS A 96 -25.21 -22.18 29.84
CA LYS A 96 -26.45 -21.90 30.51
C LYS A 96 -27.68 -22.44 29.76
N GLU A 97 -27.63 -22.37 28.43
CA GLU A 97 -28.68 -22.97 27.59
C GLU A 97 -28.80 -24.49 27.81
N ARG A 98 -27.69 -25.20 27.88
CA ARG A 98 -27.70 -26.65 28.19
C ARG A 98 -28.28 -26.95 29.58
N ILE A 99 -28.05 -26.09 30.57
CA ILE A 99 -28.68 -26.20 31.89
C ILE A 99 -30.16 -25.95 31.77
N LEU A 100 -30.56 -24.92 31.02
CA LEU A 100 -31.98 -24.55 30.77
C LEU A 100 -32.73 -25.71 30.11
N VAL A 101 -32.18 -26.32 29.08
CA VAL A 101 -32.83 -27.47 28.42
C VAL A 101 -33.03 -28.63 29.39
N ARG A 102 -31.99 -28.98 30.17
CA ARG A 102 -32.09 -30.05 31.19
C ARG A 102 -33.14 -29.74 32.26
N GLN A 103 -33.25 -28.51 32.73
CA GLN A 103 -34.25 -28.11 33.71
C GLN A 103 -35.67 -28.15 33.12
N ARG A 104 -35.85 -27.76 31.86
CA ARG A 104 -37.12 -27.88 31.15
C ARG A 104 -37.53 -29.34 30.96
N GLU A 105 -36.62 -30.21 30.59
CA GLU A 105 -36.87 -31.65 30.47
C GLU A 105 -37.33 -32.28 31.78
N GLN A 106 -36.92 -31.75 32.92
CA GLN A 106 -37.32 -32.23 34.28
C GLN A 106 -38.68 -31.72 34.76
N VAL A 107 -39.07 -30.53 34.31
CA VAL A 107 -40.27 -29.83 34.86
C VAL A 107 -41.46 -29.88 33.90
N THR A 108 -41.22 -29.94 32.61
CA THR A 108 -42.30 -29.85 31.58
C THR A 108 -42.20 -30.97 30.56
N THR A 109 -43.32 -31.20 29.84
CA THR A 109 -43.33 -32.11 28.68
C THR A 109 -42.37 -31.64 27.61
N PRO A 110 -41.79 -32.57 26.78
CA PRO A 110 -40.81 -32.26 25.75
C PRO A 110 -41.24 -31.25 24.70
N GLU A 111 -42.53 -30.93 24.62
CA GLU A 111 -43.13 -30.03 23.64
C GLU A 111 -42.84 -28.54 23.90
N ASN A 112 -42.31 -28.17 25.07
CA ASN A 112 -42.05 -26.78 25.49
C ASN A 112 -40.57 -26.34 25.37
N ILE A 113 -39.73 -27.04 24.62
CA ILE A 113 -38.35 -26.60 24.36
C ILE A 113 -38.37 -25.41 23.42
N ASN A 114 -37.72 -24.30 23.83
CA ASN A 114 -37.55 -23.13 22.96
C ASN A 114 -36.44 -23.39 21.93
N LEU A 115 -36.87 -23.94 20.79
CA LEU A 115 -35.93 -24.29 19.71
C LEU A 115 -35.26 -23.06 19.09
N ASP A 116 -35.96 -21.92 19.06
CA ASP A 116 -35.40 -20.68 18.48
C ASP A 116 -34.26 -20.14 19.34
N LEU A 117 -34.38 -20.24 20.66
CA LEU A 117 -33.29 -19.88 21.57
C LEU A 117 -32.08 -20.80 21.40
N THR A 118 -32.29 -22.11 21.33
CA THR A 118 -31.21 -23.09 21.09
C THR A 118 -30.51 -22.84 19.77
N TYR A 119 -31.31 -22.54 18.72
CA TYR A 119 -30.75 -22.18 17.41
C TYR A 119 -29.89 -20.90 17.52
N SER A 120 -30.38 -19.84 18.11
CA SER A 120 -29.72 -18.55 18.26
C SER A 120 -28.40 -18.68 19.04
N VAL A 121 -28.41 -19.44 20.13
CA VAL A 121 -27.20 -19.68 20.94
C VAL A 121 -26.16 -20.47 20.17
N LEU A 122 -26.53 -21.54 19.47
CA LEU A 122 -25.60 -22.35 18.69
C LEU A 122 -25.07 -21.58 17.47
N PHE A 123 -25.95 -20.80 16.81
CA PHE A 123 -25.57 -19.97 15.67
C PHE A 123 -24.57 -18.90 16.09
N ASN A 124 -24.86 -18.13 17.15
CA ASN A 124 -23.94 -17.14 17.69
C ASN A 124 -22.61 -17.76 18.09
N LEU A 125 -22.63 -18.91 18.80
CA LEU A 125 -21.39 -19.60 19.18
C LEU A 125 -20.55 -20.01 17.99
N ALA A 126 -21.16 -20.56 16.93
CA ALA A 126 -20.47 -20.93 15.70
C ALA A 126 -19.88 -19.71 14.99
N SER A 127 -20.61 -18.59 14.96
CA SER A 127 -20.15 -17.33 14.39
C SER A 127 -18.95 -16.76 15.14
N GLN A 128 -19.00 -16.77 16.50
CA GLN A 128 -17.89 -16.30 17.31
C GLN A 128 -16.64 -17.21 17.21
N TYR A 129 -16.81 -18.52 17.08
CA TYR A 129 -15.68 -19.40 16.75
C TYR A 129 -15.06 -19.06 15.39
N SER A 130 -15.89 -18.78 14.38
CA SER A 130 -15.41 -18.41 13.06
C SER A 130 -14.68 -17.06 13.07
N ALA A 131 -15.19 -16.07 13.82
CA ALA A 131 -14.55 -14.75 13.98
C ALA A 131 -13.18 -14.84 14.70
N ASN A 132 -13.04 -15.78 15.63
CA ASN A 132 -11.78 -16.06 16.35
C ASN A 132 -10.88 -17.09 15.64
N GLU A 133 -11.12 -17.38 14.36
CA GLU A 133 -10.35 -18.32 13.55
C GLU A 133 -10.32 -19.78 14.05
N MET A 134 -11.19 -20.10 15.02
CA MET A 134 -11.36 -21.47 15.52
C MET A 134 -12.28 -22.27 14.58
N TYR A 135 -11.77 -22.52 13.37
CA TYR A 135 -12.58 -23.05 12.28
C TYR A 135 -13.09 -24.47 12.51
N ALA A 136 -12.34 -25.31 13.20
CA ALA A 136 -12.76 -26.68 13.52
C ALA A 136 -13.99 -26.69 14.43
N GLU A 137 -13.97 -25.87 15.48
CA GLU A 137 -15.06 -25.73 16.46
C GLU A 137 -16.27 -25.08 15.79
N ALA A 138 -16.07 -24.06 14.95
CA ALA A 138 -17.14 -23.42 14.19
C ALA A 138 -17.83 -24.45 13.29
N LEU A 139 -17.09 -25.21 12.48
CA LEU A 139 -17.64 -26.24 11.60
C LEU A 139 -18.38 -27.33 12.37
N ASN A 140 -17.84 -27.78 13.51
CA ASN A 140 -18.51 -28.77 14.35
C ASN A 140 -19.85 -28.22 14.89
N THR A 141 -19.86 -26.97 15.34
CA THR A 141 -21.07 -26.34 15.87
C THR A 141 -22.12 -26.13 14.78
N TYR A 142 -21.75 -25.61 13.61
CA TYR A 142 -22.64 -25.53 12.46
C TYR A 142 -23.18 -26.92 12.04
N GLN A 143 -22.34 -27.96 12.12
CA GLN A 143 -22.75 -29.30 11.77
C GLN A 143 -23.79 -29.88 12.73
N VAL A 144 -23.70 -29.52 14.03
CA VAL A 144 -24.73 -29.89 15.02
C VAL A 144 -26.08 -29.29 14.63
N ILE A 145 -26.12 -27.99 14.25
CA ILE A 145 -27.34 -27.33 13.81
C ILE A 145 -27.90 -27.97 12.53
N VAL A 146 -27.05 -28.16 11.51
CA VAL A 146 -27.47 -28.70 10.20
C VAL A 146 -27.95 -30.13 10.27
N LYS A 147 -27.42 -30.95 11.19
CA LYS A 147 -27.85 -32.35 11.40
C LYS A 147 -29.17 -32.44 12.19
N ASN A 148 -29.51 -31.42 12.93
CA ASN A 148 -30.74 -31.45 13.73
C ASN A 148 -31.95 -31.21 12.82
N LYS A 149 -32.80 -32.22 12.66
CA LYS A 149 -33.98 -32.18 11.82
C LYS A 149 -35.07 -31.23 12.31
N MET A 150 -34.98 -30.79 13.58
CA MET A 150 -35.93 -29.83 14.17
C MET A 150 -35.76 -28.41 13.60
N PHE A 151 -34.59 -28.09 13.04
CA PHE A 151 -34.32 -26.80 12.43
C PHE A 151 -34.56 -26.84 10.90
N SER A 152 -35.76 -26.43 10.48
CA SER A 152 -36.25 -26.53 9.10
C SER A 152 -35.34 -25.79 8.07
N ASN A 153 -34.78 -24.66 8.47
CA ASN A 153 -33.97 -23.78 7.60
C ASN A 153 -32.46 -23.93 7.76
N ALA A 154 -32.02 -24.89 8.57
CA ALA A 154 -30.58 -25.04 8.87
C ALA A 154 -29.69 -25.32 7.64
N GLY A 155 -30.28 -25.76 6.53
CA GLY A 155 -29.55 -25.97 5.30
C GLY A 155 -28.83 -24.74 4.74
N ARG A 156 -29.35 -23.53 5.04
CA ARG A 156 -28.72 -22.24 4.67
C ARG A 156 -27.35 -22.07 5.30
N LEU A 157 -27.13 -22.62 6.50
CA LEU A 157 -25.84 -22.53 7.21
C LEU A 157 -24.69 -23.25 6.51
N LYS A 158 -24.97 -24.06 5.49
CA LYS A 158 -23.92 -24.62 4.63
C LYS A 158 -23.16 -23.54 3.88
N VAL A 159 -23.74 -22.36 3.68
CA VAL A 159 -23.02 -21.19 3.13
C VAL A 159 -21.89 -20.78 4.07
N ASN A 160 -22.20 -20.64 5.36
CA ASN A 160 -21.20 -20.25 6.37
C ASN A 160 -20.09 -21.30 6.50
N MET A 161 -20.46 -22.60 6.43
CA MET A 161 -19.46 -23.67 6.36
C MET A 161 -18.60 -23.56 5.10
N GLY A 162 -19.17 -23.20 3.96
CA GLY A 162 -18.46 -22.93 2.71
C GLY A 162 -17.49 -21.76 2.86
N ASN A 163 -17.93 -20.66 3.50
CA ASN A 163 -17.08 -19.49 3.77
C ASN A 163 -15.88 -19.86 4.67
N ILE A 164 -16.08 -20.69 5.69
CA ILE A 164 -14.98 -21.18 6.54
C ILE A 164 -13.97 -22.00 5.72
N TYR A 165 -14.44 -22.94 4.86
CA TYR A 165 -13.54 -23.68 4.00
C TYR A 165 -12.81 -22.80 2.99
N LEU A 166 -13.43 -21.73 2.53
CA LEU A 166 -12.77 -20.74 1.67
C LEU A 166 -11.66 -19.99 2.41
N LYS A 167 -11.93 -19.52 3.65
CA LYS A 167 -10.90 -18.92 4.53
C LYS A 167 -9.75 -19.89 4.81
N GLN A 168 -10.04 -21.19 4.95
CA GLN A 168 -9.03 -22.26 5.07
C GLN A 168 -8.33 -22.60 3.75
N ARG A 169 -8.64 -21.93 2.64
CA ARG A 169 -8.13 -22.21 1.29
C ARG A 169 -8.47 -23.62 0.77
N ASN A 170 -9.47 -24.27 1.37
CA ASN A 170 -9.96 -25.57 0.90
C ASN A 170 -11.09 -25.39 -0.10
N TYR A 171 -10.73 -24.94 -1.28
CA TYR A 171 -11.67 -24.51 -2.33
C TYR A 171 -12.63 -25.60 -2.78
N SER A 172 -12.15 -26.85 -2.92
CA SER A 172 -12.99 -27.98 -3.32
C SER A 172 -14.14 -28.23 -2.36
N LYS A 173 -13.84 -28.17 -1.03
CA LYS A 173 -14.88 -28.31 0.00
C LYS A 173 -15.79 -27.09 0.01
N ALA A 174 -15.26 -25.88 -0.13
CA ALA A 174 -16.06 -24.67 -0.18
C ALA A 174 -17.12 -24.75 -1.29
N ILE A 175 -16.73 -25.07 -2.53
CA ILE A 175 -17.63 -25.23 -3.68
C ILE A 175 -18.68 -26.30 -3.38
N LYS A 176 -18.28 -27.45 -2.78
CA LYS A 176 -19.20 -28.50 -2.42
C LYS A 176 -20.29 -28.01 -1.47
N PHE A 177 -19.91 -27.30 -0.41
CA PHE A 177 -20.86 -26.78 0.57
C PHE A 177 -21.75 -25.67 0.00
N TYR A 178 -21.24 -24.77 -0.84
CA TYR A 178 -22.04 -23.78 -1.55
C TYR A 178 -23.07 -24.41 -2.47
N ARG A 179 -22.70 -25.44 -3.25
CA ARG A 179 -23.65 -26.18 -4.09
C ARG A 179 -24.73 -26.87 -3.26
N MET A 180 -24.35 -27.51 -2.17
CA MET A 180 -25.31 -28.13 -1.24
C MET A 180 -26.26 -27.10 -0.59
N ALA A 181 -25.81 -25.89 -0.35
CA ALA A 181 -26.66 -24.80 0.13
C ALA A 181 -27.60 -24.31 -0.98
N LEU A 182 -27.10 -24.13 -2.18
CA LEU A 182 -27.87 -23.68 -3.35
C LEU A 182 -29.02 -24.64 -3.69
N ASP A 183 -28.80 -25.95 -3.53
CA ASP A 183 -29.81 -26.97 -3.76
C ASP A 183 -30.96 -26.93 -2.72
N GLN A 184 -30.67 -26.42 -1.51
CA GLN A 184 -31.65 -26.37 -0.41
C GLN A 184 -32.39 -25.04 -0.31
N ILE A 185 -31.88 -23.99 -0.97
CA ILE A 185 -32.50 -22.66 -0.95
C ILE A 185 -33.54 -22.58 -2.06
N PRO A 186 -34.83 -22.32 -1.73
CA PRO A 186 -35.89 -22.18 -2.70
C PRO A 186 -35.61 -21.10 -3.75
N SER A 187 -36.15 -21.28 -4.96
CA SER A 187 -35.98 -20.32 -6.07
C SER A 187 -36.55 -18.92 -5.78
N VAL A 188 -37.44 -18.81 -4.82
CA VAL A 188 -38.02 -17.53 -4.37
C VAL A 188 -36.95 -16.60 -3.77
N HIS A 189 -35.96 -17.13 -3.09
CA HIS A 189 -34.86 -16.36 -2.48
C HIS A 189 -33.76 -16.05 -3.51
N LYS A 190 -34.11 -15.28 -4.54
CA LYS A 190 -33.21 -14.97 -5.67
C LYS A 190 -31.90 -14.32 -5.24
N GLU A 191 -31.94 -13.32 -4.36
CA GLU A 191 -30.75 -12.60 -3.88
C GLU A 191 -29.74 -13.51 -3.19
N MET A 192 -30.22 -14.36 -2.28
CA MET A 192 -29.35 -15.30 -1.57
C MET A 192 -28.71 -16.31 -2.54
N ARG A 193 -29.48 -16.79 -3.53
CA ARG A 193 -28.95 -17.68 -4.56
C ARG A 193 -27.85 -17.01 -5.40
N ILE A 194 -28.03 -15.73 -5.74
CA ILE A 194 -27.06 -14.92 -6.48
C ILE A 194 -25.78 -14.73 -5.65
N LYS A 195 -25.91 -14.38 -4.37
CA LYS A 195 -24.74 -14.24 -3.45
C LYS A 195 -23.95 -15.56 -3.37
N ILE A 196 -24.62 -16.70 -3.26
CA ILE A 196 -23.94 -18.02 -3.25
C ILE A 196 -23.25 -18.33 -4.60
N MET A 197 -23.92 -18.05 -5.71
CA MET A 197 -23.31 -18.25 -7.03
C MET A 197 -22.11 -17.34 -7.24
N GLN A 198 -22.15 -16.11 -6.71
CA GLN A 198 -21.01 -15.20 -6.71
C GLN A 198 -19.83 -15.79 -5.92
N ASN A 199 -20.08 -16.36 -4.73
CA ASN A 199 -19.02 -17.02 -3.96
C ASN A 199 -18.44 -18.25 -4.67
N ILE A 200 -19.26 -19.00 -5.36
CA ILE A 200 -18.80 -20.12 -6.19
C ILE A 200 -17.89 -19.60 -7.31
N GLY A 201 -18.29 -18.54 -8.01
CA GLY A 201 -17.50 -17.91 -9.07
C GLY A 201 -16.16 -17.39 -8.56
N VAL A 202 -16.15 -16.66 -7.43
CA VAL A 202 -14.91 -16.17 -6.78
C VAL A 202 -14.02 -17.34 -6.36
N THR A 203 -14.61 -18.43 -5.83
CA THR A 203 -13.84 -19.62 -5.47
C THR A 203 -13.19 -20.27 -6.70
N PHE A 204 -13.87 -20.27 -7.85
CA PHE A 204 -13.29 -20.74 -9.10
C PHE A 204 -12.13 -19.86 -9.58
N ILE A 205 -12.23 -18.52 -9.45
CA ILE A 205 -11.12 -17.61 -9.73
C ILE A 205 -9.91 -17.96 -8.85
N LYS A 206 -10.12 -18.11 -7.53
CA LYS A 206 -9.04 -18.47 -6.58
C LYS A 206 -8.41 -19.85 -6.87
N THR A 207 -9.14 -20.73 -7.55
CA THR A 207 -8.65 -22.06 -7.95
C THR A 207 -7.98 -22.03 -9.34
N GLY A 208 -8.10 -20.93 -10.10
CA GLY A 208 -7.62 -20.83 -11.48
C GLY A 208 -8.56 -21.45 -12.52
N GLN A 209 -9.78 -21.84 -12.13
CA GLN A 209 -10.79 -22.42 -13.03
C GLN A 209 -11.66 -21.32 -13.65
N TYR A 210 -11.02 -20.48 -14.49
CA TYR A 210 -11.67 -19.29 -15.05
C TYR A 210 -12.88 -19.59 -15.92
N SER A 211 -12.92 -20.71 -16.64
CA SER A 211 -14.08 -21.10 -17.47
C SER A 211 -15.34 -21.33 -16.64
N ASP A 212 -15.21 -21.98 -15.48
CA ASP A 212 -16.33 -22.22 -14.57
C ASP A 212 -16.76 -20.93 -13.84
N ALA A 213 -15.79 -20.07 -13.53
CA ALA A 213 -16.05 -18.74 -13.00
C ALA A 213 -16.86 -17.90 -14.00
N ILE A 214 -16.45 -17.86 -15.27
CA ILE A 214 -17.16 -17.15 -16.35
C ILE A 214 -18.62 -17.63 -16.43
N ASN A 215 -18.86 -18.93 -16.47
CA ASN A 215 -20.21 -19.48 -16.55
C ASN A 215 -21.07 -19.02 -15.35
N SER A 216 -20.48 -18.99 -14.15
CA SER A 216 -21.17 -18.54 -12.95
C SER A 216 -21.54 -17.06 -13.02
N PHE A 217 -20.58 -16.19 -13.41
CA PHE A 217 -20.80 -14.75 -13.47
C PHE A 217 -21.67 -14.33 -14.67
N GLU A 218 -21.56 -14.98 -15.83
CA GLU A 218 -22.49 -14.75 -16.94
C GLU A 218 -23.94 -15.07 -16.57
N HIS A 219 -24.14 -16.15 -15.82
CA HIS A 219 -25.45 -16.49 -15.31
C HIS A 219 -26.00 -15.45 -14.34
N ILE A 220 -25.17 -14.95 -13.42
CA ILE A 220 -25.55 -13.88 -12.50
C ILE A 220 -25.90 -12.62 -13.31
N MET A 221 -25.05 -12.20 -14.23
CA MET A 221 -25.26 -11.00 -15.05
C MET A 221 -26.50 -11.08 -15.94
N SER A 222 -26.98 -12.28 -16.26
CA SER A 222 -28.22 -12.48 -17.01
C SER A 222 -29.46 -12.43 -16.13
N LEU A 223 -29.37 -12.85 -14.85
CA LEU A 223 -30.51 -12.91 -13.93
C LEU A 223 -30.72 -11.62 -13.13
N ALA A 224 -29.63 -11.08 -12.57
CA ALA A 224 -29.61 -9.86 -11.78
C ALA A 224 -28.24 -9.19 -11.90
N PRO A 225 -28.05 -8.33 -12.92
CA PRO A 225 -26.80 -7.63 -13.13
C PRO A 225 -26.36 -6.84 -11.90
N ASN A 226 -25.13 -7.05 -11.43
CA ASN A 226 -24.53 -6.29 -10.36
C ASN A 226 -23.06 -5.99 -10.64
N LEU A 227 -22.54 -4.94 -10.00
CA LEU A 227 -21.19 -4.43 -10.25
C LEU A 227 -20.10 -5.45 -9.91
N LYS A 228 -20.22 -6.14 -8.77
CA LYS A 228 -19.24 -7.14 -8.32
C LYS A 228 -19.15 -8.32 -9.31
N ALA A 229 -20.29 -8.85 -9.75
CA ALA A 229 -20.30 -9.95 -10.72
C ALA A 229 -19.77 -9.51 -12.07
N GLY A 230 -20.12 -8.31 -12.53
CA GLY A 230 -19.62 -7.75 -13.79
C GLY A 230 -18.10 -7.54 -13.77
N PHE A 231 -17.57 -7.02 -12.69
CA PHE A 231 -16.12 -6.86 -12.51
C PHE A 231 -15.39 -8.22 -12.50
N ASN A 232 -15.87 -9.18 -11.71
CA ASN A 232 -15.28 -10.51 -11.64
C ASN A 232 -15.38 -11.28 -12.97
N LEU A 233 -16.41 -11.01 -13.75
CA LEU A 233 -16.53 -11.54 -15.11
C LEU A 233 -15.43 -10.99 -16.02
N ILE A 234 -15.18 -9.67 -15.97
CA ILE A 234 -14.09 -9.02 -16.71
C ILE A 234 -12.74 -9.59 -16.30
N LEU A 235 -12.50 -9.72 -14.99
CA LEU A 235 -11.28 -10.32 -14.46
C LEU A 235 -11.07 -11.74 -14.96
N SER A 236 -12.14 -12.54 -15.02
CA SER A 236 -12.08 -13.92 -15.54
C SER A 236 -11.77 -13.95 -17.04
N TYR A 237 -12.35 -13.07 -17.84
CA TYR A 237 -12.02 -12.96 -19.26
C TYR A 237 -10.61 -12.40 -19.49
N PHE A 238 -10.14 -11.50 -18.64
CA PHE A 238 -8.76 -11.01 -18.66
C PHE A 238 -7.77 -12.16 -18.44
N ALA A 239 -8.04 -13.03 -17.47
CA ALA A 239 -7.20 -14.18 -17.18
C ALA A 239 -7.16 -15.22 -18.31
N VAL A 240 -8.26 -15.34 -19.07
CA VAL A 240 -8.34 -16.21 -20.26
C VAL A 240 -7.75 -15.53 -21.51
N GLY A 241 -7.68 -14.20 -21.54
CA GLY A 241 -7.18 -13.42 -22.68
C GLY A 241 -8.18 -13.18 -23.80
N ASP A 242 -9.51 -13.32 -23.55
CA ASP A 242 -10.56 -13.14 -24.56
C ASP A 242 -10.95 -11.66 -24.71
N ARG A 243 -10.31 -10.98 -25.65
CA ARG A 243 -10.44 -9.51 -25.87
C ARG A 243 -11.88 -9.09 -26.20
N ASP A 244 -12.58 -9.83 -27.06
CA ASP A 244 -13.92 -9.46 -27.50
C ASP A 244 -14.94 -9.60 -26.37
N LYS A 245 -14.79 -10.64 -25.56
CA LYS A 245 -15.67 -10.85 -24.40
C LYS A 245 -15.37 -9.86 -23.28
N MET A 246 -14.10 -9.46 -23.07
CA MET A 246 -13.76 -8.36 -22.15
C MET A 246 -14.49 -7.07 -22.51
N LYS A 247 -14.48 -6.66 -23.79
CA LYS A 247 -15.21 -5.48 -24.26
C LYS A 247 -16.71 -5.56 -23.98
N LYS A 248 -17.33 -6.71 -24.33
CA LYS A 248 -18.77 -6.94 -24.09
C LYS A 248 -19.10 -6.95 -22.59
N ALA A 249 -18.25 -7.56 -21.77
CA ALA A 249 -18.44 -7.58 -20.31
C ALA A 249 -18.31 -6.17 -19.71
N PHE A 250 -17.37 -5.37 -20.19
CA PHE A 250 -17.21 -3.98 -19.78
C PHE A 250 -18.43 -3.11 -20.12
N GLN A 251 -18.98 -3.26 -21.32
CA GLN A 251 -20.23 -2.59 -21.71
C GLN A 251 -21.41 -2.99 -20.81
N LYS A 252 -21.50 -4.29 -20.45
CA LYS A 252 -22.53 -4.79 -19.52
C LYS A 252 -22.32 -4.23 -18.10
N LEU A 253 -21.06 -4.10 -17.65
CA LEU A 253 -20.76 -3.53 -16.33
C LEU A 253 -21.22 -2.07 -16.24
N ILE A 254 -20.93 -1.25 -17.24
CA ILE A 254 -21.32 0.14 -17.29
C ILE A 254 -22.85 0.32 -17.34
N ALA A 255 -23.54 -0.62 -17.97
CA ALA A 255 -24.99 -0.61 -18.13
C ALA A 255 -25.74 -1.05 -16.85
N VAL A 256 -25.07 -1.46 -15.78
CA VAL A 256 -25.71 -1.86 -14.53
C VAL A 256 -26.40 -0.64 -13.89
N PRO A 257 -27.73 -0.69 -13.66
CA PRO A 257 -28.46 0.41 -13.05
C PRO A 257 -28.08 0.55 -11.56
N LEU A 258 -27.86 1.78 -11.12
CA LEU A 258 -27.54 2.06 -9.71
C LEU A 258 -28.79 2.16 -8.82
N GLU A 259 -29.98 2.32 -9.41
CA GLU A 259 -31.24 2.55 -8.67
C GLU A 259 -31.15 3.73 -7.70
N ILE A 260 -30.48 4.80 -8.12
CA ILE A 260 -30.34 6.05 -7.35
C ILE A 260 -31.28 7.07 -8.02
N ASP A 261 -32.19 7.64 -7.23
CA ASP A 261 -33.02 8.76 -7.67
C ASP A 261 -32.20 10.05 -7.65
N GLU A 262 -31.79 10.52 -8.82
CA GLU A 262 -31.20 11.85 -8.99
C GLU A 262 -32.34 12.90 -9.01
N ASP A 263 -32.88 13.21 -7.85
CA ASP A 263 -33.86 14.30 -7.73
C ASP A 263 -33.11 15.63 -7.67
N ASP A 264 -32.94 16.29 -8.82
CA ASP A 264 -32.27 17.59 -8.97
C ASP A 264 -32.87 18.71 -8.09
N LYS A 265 -34.09 18.51 -7.61
CA LYS A 265 -34.81 19.46 -6.72
C LYS A 265 -34.07 19.74 -5.40
N TYR A 266 -33.22 18.84 -4.95
CA TYR A 266 -32.50 18.95 -3.67
C TYR A 266 -31.02 19.26 -3.83
N ILE A 267 -30.57 19.60 -5.04
CA ILE A 267 -29.16 19.85 -5.33
C ILE A 267 -28.88 21.37 -5.35
N SER A 268 -29.80 22.14 -5.88
CA SER A 268 -29.63 23.60 -6.06
C SER A 268 -30.08 24.35 -4.80
N PRO A 269 -29.30 25.35 -4.33
CA PRO A 269 -29.71 26.21 -3.25
C PRO A 269 -30.95 27.03 -3.68
N SER A 270 -31.90 27.18 -2.79
CA SER A 270 -33.10 27.98 -2.95
C SER A 270 -32.92 29.37 -2.30
N ASP A 271 -33.67 30.36 -2.75
CA ASP A 271 -33.69 31.68 -2.13
C ASP A 271 -34.37 31.68 -0.74
N ASP A 272 -35.12 30.61 -0.41
CA ASP A 272 -35.77 30.43 0.87
C ASP A 272 -34.84 29.75 1.90
N PRO A 273 -34.56 30.40 3.06
CA PRO A 273 -33.74 29.83 4.12
C PRO A 273 -34.24 28.49 4.67
N HIS A 274 -35.57 28.32 4.77
CA HIS A 274 -36.15 27.08 5.27
C HIS A 274 -35.94 25.91 4.30
N THR A 275 -36.08 26.18 3.03
CA THR A 275 -35.82 25.19 1.97
C THR A 275 -34.34 24.77 1.98
N ASN A 276 -33.42 25.73 2.19
CA ASN A 276 -31.99 25.42 2.28
C ASN A 276 -31.65 24.54 3.48
N LEU A 277 -32.29 24.74 4.64
CA LEU A 277 -32.11 23.85 5.80
C LEU A 277 -32.61 22.43 5.51
N VAL A 278 -33.74 22.30 4.80
CA VAL A 278 -34.27 20.99 4.38
C VAL A 278 -33.30 20.33 3.39
N ILE A 279 -32.79 21.07 2.41
CA ILE A 279 -31.79 20.59 1.45
C ILE A 279 -30.54 20.13 2.18
N GLU A 280 -30.04 20.88 3.17
CA GLU A 280 -28.87 20.51 3.95
C GLU A 280 -29.12 19.26 4.80
N ALA A 281 -30.28 19.14 5.43
CA ALA A 281 -30.67 17.93 6.17
C ALA A 281 -30.72 16.71 5.25
N ILE A 282 -31.30 16.82 4.04
CA ILE A 282 -31.34 15.74 3.06
C ILE A 282 -29.92 15.39 2.56
N LYS A 283 -29.06 16.37 2.31
CA LYS A 283 -27.67 16.13 1.90
C LYS A 283 -26.86 15.35 2.95
N ASN A 284 -27.18 15.56 4.23
CA ASN A 284 -26.49 14.92 5.36
C ASN A 284 -27.21 13.66 5.86
N ASP A 285 -28.32 13.27 5.24
CA ASP A 285 -29.05 12.06 5.61
C ASP A 285 -28.23 10.80 5.25
N HIS A 286 -28.39 9.78 6.10
CA HIS A 286 -27.67 8.50 5.96
C HIS A 286 -28.00 7.79 4.65
N LEU A 287 -29.24 7.87 4.16
CA LEU A 287 -29.61 7.30 2.86
C LEU A 287 -28.83 7.94 1.70
N ARG A 288 -28.71 9.28 1.71
CA ARG A 288 -27.91 10.00 0.70
C ARG A 288 -26.42 9.69 0.83
N GLN A 289 -25.93 9.42 2.02
CA GLN A 289 -24.56 8.95 2.20
C GLN A 289 -24.39 7.57 1.57
N MET A 290 -25.28 6.63 1.81
CA MET A 290 -25.25 5.29 1.20
C MET A 290 -25.34 5.36 -0.35
N GLU A 291 -26.16 6.26 -0.90
CA GLU A 291 -26.24 6.47 -2.35
C GLU A 291 -24.91 6.98 -2.93
N ARG A 292 -24.29 7.95 -2.27
CA ARG A 292 -22.94 8.45 -2.66
C ARG A 292 -21.89 7.36 -2.58
N GLU A 293 -21.89 6.58 -1.53
CA GLU A 293 -20.97 5.45 -1.39
C GLU A 293 -21.20 4.40 -2.48
N ARG A 294 -22.45 4.08 -2.84
CA ARG A 294 -22.81 3.18 -3.92
C ARG A 294 -22.33 3.70 -5.28
N LYS A 295 -22.51 5.01 -5.55
CA LYS A 295 -22.01 5.66 -6.77
C LYS A 295 -20.48 5.63 -6.83
N ALA A 296 -19.81 6.01 -5.75
CA ALA A 296 -18.36 5.99 -5.65
C ALA A 296 -17.79 4.57 -5.84
N MET A 297 -18.46 3.56 -5.29
CA MET A 297 -18.08 2.16 -5.49
C MET A 297 -18.25 1.73 -6.95
N ALA A 298 -19.32 2.12 -7.62
CA ALA A 298 -19.52 1.84 -9.04
C ALA A 298 -18.43 2.49 -9.90
N GLU A 299 -18.12 3.74 -9.63
CA GLU A 299 -17.03 4.48 -10.29
C GLU A 299 -15.68 3.79 -10.09
N LYS A 300 -15.41 3.31 -8.86
CA LYS A 300 -14.19 2.54 -8.55
C LYS A 300 -14.11 1.25 -9.37
N TYR A 301 -15.19 0.47 -9.46
CA TYR A 301 -15.21 -0.76 -10.25
C TYR A 301 -14.98 -0.49 -11.74
N ILE A 302 -15.68 0.50 -12.31
CA ILE A 302 -15.55 0.85 -13.72
C ILE A 302 -14.15 1.35 -14.05
N MET A 303 -13.59 2.23 -13.20
CA MET A 303 -12.25 2.76 -13.37
C MET A 303 -11.19 1.65 -13.27
N THR A 304 -11.32 0.76 -12.31
CA THR A 304 -10.40 -0.37 -12.14
C THR A 304 -10.49 -1.35 -13.32
N ALA A 305 -11.71 -1.67 -13.75
CA ALA A 305 -11.92 -2.52 -14.93
C ALA A 305 -11.31 -1.90 -16.18
N ALA A 306 -11.55 -0.62 -16.42
CA ALA A 306 -10.99 0.10 -17.58
C ALA A 306 -9.44 0.08 -17.56
N LYS A 307 -8.83 0.38 -16.42
CA LYS A 307 -7.36 0.32 -16.26
C LYS A 307 -6.79 -1.06 -16.50
N LEU A 308 -7.51 -2.10 -16.12
CA LEU A 308 -7.10 -3.50 -16.31
C LEU A 308 -7.14 -3.90 -17.78
N ILE A 309 -8.27 -3.59 -18.48
CA ILE A 309 -8.50 -4.07 -19.84
C ILE A 309 -7.87 -3.19 -20.92
N ALA A 310 -7.80 -1.87 -20.74
CA ALA A 310 -7.31 -0.94 -21.75
C ALA A 310 -5.96 -1.32 -22.36
N PRO A 311 -4.95 -1.78 -21.60
CA PRO A 311 -3.67 -2.17 -22.17
C PRO A 311 -3.72 -3.44 -23.06
N VAL A 312 -4.78 -4.24 -22.97
CA VAL A 312 -4.82 -5.62 -23.51
C VAL A 312 -5.86 -5.80 -24.61
N ILE A 313 -6.96 -5.04 -24.58
CA ILE A 313 -8.10 -5.23 -25.51
C ILE A 313 -7.79 -4.89 -26.97
N GLU A 314 -6.77 -4.06 -27.21
CA GLU A 314 -6.34 -3.65 -28.55
C GLU A 314 -4.86 -3.98 -28.78
N THR A 315 -4.39 -3.72 -30.00
CA THR A 315 -2.98 -3.93 -30.39
C THR A 315 -2.04 -2.92 -29.69
N SER A 316 -2.55 -1.72 -29.40
CA SER A 316 -1.86 -0.67 -28.67
C SER A 316 -2.68 -0.28 -27.45
N PHE A 317 -2.03 -0.07 -26.32
CA PHE A 317 -2.69 0.39 -25.10
C PHE A 317 -3.41 1.75 -25.30
N ALA A 318 -2.83 2.63 -26.12
CA ALA A 318 -3.43 3.93 -26.43
C ALA A 318 -4.81 3.79 -27.07
N VAL A 319 -4.93 2.93 -28.10
CA VAL A 319 -6.20 2.62 -28.77
C VAL A 319 -7.18 1.95 -27.80
N GLY A 320 -6.68 1.08 -26.93
CA GLY A 320 -7.50 0.47 -25.89
C GLY A 320 -8.06 1.48 -24.89
N TYR A 321 -7.25 2.44 -24.44
CA TYR A 321 -7.74 3.54 -23.61
C TYR A 321 -8.74 4.41 -24.34
N ASP A 322 -8.50 4.74 -25.62
CA ASP A 322 -9.44 5.54 -26.41
C ASP A 322 -10.80 4.87 -26.54
N TRP A 323 -10.81 3.54 -26.78
CA TRP A 323 -12.05 2.76 -26.78
C TRP A 323 -12.77 2.79 -25.43
N CYS A 324 -12.06 2.63 -24.30
CA CYS A 324 -12.65 2.72 -22.96
C CYS A 324 -13.23 4.12 -22.69
N VAL A 325 -12.51 5.16 -23.08
CA VAL A 325 -12.95 6.56 -22.96
C VAL A 325 -14.23 6.81 -23.73
N GLU A 326 -14.33 6.34 -24.98
CA GLU A 326 -15.53 6.49 -25.81
C GLU A 326 -16.75 5.77 -25.20
N VAL A 327 -16.56 4.54 -24.73
CA VAL A 327 -17.64 3.79 -24.07
C VAL A 327 -18.10 4.47 -22.79
N VAL A 328 -17.18 5.00 -21.99
CA VAL A 328 -17.52 5.72 -20.75
C VAL A 328 -18.20 7.07 -21.06
N LYS A 329 -17.76 7.80 -22.08
CA LYS A 329 -18.42 9.05 -22.54
C LYS A 329 -19.88 8.82 -23.00
N ALA A 330 -20.17 7.65 -23.55
CA ALA A 330 -21.53 7.26 -23.97
C ALA A 330 -22.43 6.82 -22.80
N SER A 331 -21.93 6.80 -21.56
CA SER A 331 -22.62 6.30 -20.37
C SER A 331 -22.97 7.43 -19.40
N GLN A 332 -23.61 7.08 -18.28
CA GLN A 332 -23.86 8.00 -17.15
C GLN A 332 -22.60 8.45 -16.40
N TYR A 333 -21.44 7.82 -16.65
CA TYR A 333 -20.18 8.05 -15.95
C TYR A 333 -19.23 8.96 -16.75
N VAL A 334 -19.75 10.00 -17.41
CA VAL A 334 -18.97 10.87 -18.32
C VAL A 334 -17.73 11.48 -17.65
N GLU A 335 -17.81 11.80 -16.36
CA GLU A 335 -16.69 12.38 -15.60
C GLU A 335 -15.48 11.48 -15.55
N LEU A 336 -15.67 10.16 -15.46
CA LEU A 336 -14.57 9.19 -15.43
C LEU A 336 -13.76 9.13 -16.74
N ALA A 337 -14.33 9.59 -17.84
CA ALA A 337 -13.62 9.64 -19.13
C ALA A 337 -12.36 10.51 -19.06
N ASN A 338 -12.43 11.63 -18.36
CA ASN A 338 -11.28 12.51 -18.17
C ASN A 338 -10.20 11.84 -17.31
N ASP A 339 -10.60 11.14 -16.26
CA ASP A 339 -9.68 10.40 -15.39
C ASP A 339 -9.00 9.24 -16.14
N LEU A 340 -9.70 8.59 -17.08
CA LEU A 340 -9.11 7.56 -17.96
C LEU A 340 -8.11 8.16 -18.94
N GLU A 341 -8.38 9.32 -19.53
CA GLU A 341 -7.43 10.03 -20.39
C GLU A 341 -6.15 10.41 -19.60
N ILE A 342 -6.27 10.87 -18.34
CA ILE A 342 -5.12 11.10 -17.47
C ILE A 342 -4.37 9.81 -17.19
N ASN A 343 -5.07 8.70 -16.94
CA ASN A 343 -4.43 7.41 -16.74
C ASN A 343 -3.70 6.91 -18.00
N LYS A 344 -4.20 7.24 -19.20
CA LYS A 344 -3.48 7.00 -20.45
C LYS A 344 -2.14 7.74 -20.44
N ALA A 345 -2.11 9.01 -20.04
CA ALA A 345 -0.88 9.79 -19.91
C ALA A 345 0.07 9.17 -18.86
N ILE A 346 -0.45 8.72 -17.70
CA ILE A 346 0.34 8.01 -16.68
C ILE A 346 0.93 6.71 -17.23
N THR A 347 0.21 6.00 -18.10
CA THR A 347 0.72 4.78 -18.74
C THR A 347 1.88 5.10 -19.70
N TYR A 348 1.79 6.19 -20.47
CA TYR A 348 2.93 6.68 -21.25
C TYR A 348 4.16 6.97 -20.36
N LEU A 349 3.94 7.59 -19.19
CA LEU A 349 5.01 7.85 -18.23
C LEU A 349 5.67 6.57 -17.72
N ARG A 350 4.88 5.55 -17.40
CA ARG A 350 5.38 4.24 -16.97
C ARG A 350 6.23 3.57 -18.07
N GLN A 351 5.88 3.77 -19.32
CA GLN A 351 6.63 3.29 -20.48
C GLN A 351 7.81 4.21 -20.85
N LYS A 352 8.00 5.32 -20.12
CA LYS A 352 9.05 6.32 -20.34
C LYS A 352 8.91 7.09 -21.66
N ASP A 353 7.71 7.14 -22.22
CA ASP A 353 7.37 8.00 -23.36
C ASP A 353 6.87 9.36 -22.86
N PHE A 354 7.81 10.20 -22.48
CA PHE A 354 7.50 11.50 -21.86
C PHE A 354 6.87 12.48 -22.84
N ASN A 355 7.20 12.41 -24.12
CA ASN A 355 6.66 13.29 -25.13
C ASN A 355 5.15 13.10 -25.29
N GLN A 356 4.70 11.88 -25.48
CA GLN A 356 3.28 11.56 -25.60
C GLN A 356 2.51 11.85 -24.31
N ALA A 357 3.14 11.64 -23.15
CA ALA A 357 2.53 12.00 -21.87
C ALA A 357 2.29 13.50 -21.75
N VAL A 358 3.29 14.32 -22.07
CA VAL A 358 3.17 15.80 -22.03
C VAL A 358 2.13 16.30 -23.03
N GLU A 359 2.13 15.78 -24.27
CA GLU A 359 1.13 16.16 -25.28
C GLU A 359 -0.30 15.82 -24.83
N THR A 360 -0.49 14.61 -24.26
CA THR A 360 -1.80 14.19 -23.75
C THR A 360 -2.25 15.08 -22.58
N LEU A 361 -1.37 15.42 -21.66
CA LEU A 361 -1.70 16.26 -20.50
C LEU A 361 -1.99 17.73 -20.89
N LYS A 362 -1.28 18.28 -21.88
CA LYS A 362 -1.52 19.64 -22.38
C LYS A 362 -2.91 19.84 -22.99
N MET A 363 -3.52 18.79 -23.52
CA MET A 363 -4.90 18.88 -24.05
C MET A 363 -5.93 19.25 -22.97
N PHE A 364 -5.60 19.06 -21.68
CA PHE A 364 -6.49 19.39 -20.57
C PHE A 364 -6.44 20.83 -20.10
N GLU A 365 -5.51 21.65 -20.59
CA GLU A 365 -5.39 23.07 -20.18
C GLU A 365 -6.67 23.90 -20.41
N LYS A 366 -7.49 23.49 -21.36
CA LYS A 366 -8.74 24.19 -21.77
C LYS A 366 -10.01 23.55 -21.18
N LYS A 367 -9.87 22.44 -20.39
CA LYS A 367 -11.02 21.74 -19.81
C LYS A 367 -11.40 22.28 -18.43
N ASP A 368 -12.41 21.68 -17.80
CA ASP A 368 -12.93 22.07 -16.49
C ASP A 368 -11.87 22.12 -15.38
N SER A 369 -12.12 22.92 -14.36
CA SER A 369 -11.14 23.26 -13.31
C SER A 369 -10.53 22.05 -12.60
N ARG A 370 -11.34 21.03 -12.28
CA ARG A 370 -10.85 19.83 -11.57
C ARG A 370 -9.86 19.00 -12.41
N VAL A 371 -10.23 18.75 -13.66
CA VAL A 371 -9.38 17.97 -14.58
C VAL A 371 -8.14 18.75 -14.96
N LYS A 372 -8.27 20.07 -15.13
CA LYS A 372 -7.17 20.99 -15.36
C LYS A 372 -6.16 20.96 -14.21
N SER A 373 -6.64 20.98 -12.95
CA SER A 373 -5.77 20.86 -11.77
C SER A 373 -4.98 19.56 -11.80
N ALA A 374 -5.63 18.42 -12.04
CA ALA A 374 -4.97 17.11 -12.08
C ALA A 374 -3.93 17.03 -13.21
N ALA A 375 -4.24 17.50 -14.41
CA ALA A 375 -3.30 17.52 -15.53
C ALA A 375 -2.12 18.46 -15.28
N ALA A 376 -2.39 19.67 -14.76
CA ALA A 376 -1.35 20.64 -14.41
C ALA A 376 -0.44 20.14 -13.29
N THR A 377 -0.99 19.40 -12.31
CA THR A 377 -0.20 18.74 -11.25
C THR A 377 0.80 17.75 -11.85
N ASN A 378 0.37 16.90 -12.77
CA ASN A 378 1.26 15.94 -13.44
C ASN A 378 2.31 16.64 -14.32
N LEU A 379 1.91 17.70 -15.07
CA LEU A 379 2.86 18.48 -15.86
C LEU A 379 3.91 19.18 -14.99
N SER A 380 3.49 19.77 -13.88
CA SER A 380 4.41 20.38 -12.91
C SER A 380 5.47 19.38 -12.43
N PHE A 381 5.03 18.16 -12.09
CA PHE A 381 5.95 17.12 -11.65
C PHE A 381 6.93 16.67 -12.76
N LEU A 382 6.43 16.54 -14.00
CA LEU A 382 7.29 16.18 -15.14
C LEU A 382 8.36 17.22 -15.41
N TYR A 383 7.97 18.50 -15.49
CA TYR A 383 8.95 19.58 -15.67
C TYR A 383 9.92 19.71 -14.49
N TYR A 384 9.46 19.40 -13.29
CA TYR A 384 10.35 19.31 -12.12
C TYR A 384 11.41 18.22 -12.32
N LEU A 385 11.04 17.02 -12.77
CA LEU A 385 11.98 15.94 -13.08
C LEU A 385 12.96 16.32 -14.22
N GLU A 386 12.53 17.15 -15.16
CA GLU A 386 13.34 17.69 -16.26
C GLU A 386 14.31 18.79 -15.78
N ASN A 387 14.21 19.22 -14.51
CA ASN A 387 14.89 20.37 -13.92
C ASN A 387 14.52 21.71 -14.58
N GLU A 388 13.40 21.79 -15.27
CA GLU A 388 12.83 23.01 -15.78
C GLU A 388 11.94 23.69 -14.72
N PHE A 389 12.55 24.14 -13.63
CA PHE A 389 11.85 24.62 -12.43
C PHE A 389 10.92 25.82 -12.69
N ALA A 390 11.21 26.64 -13.69
CA ALA A 390 10.35 27.77 -14.06
C ALA A 390 9.01 27.27 -14.63
N GLN A 391 9.02 26.31 -15.53
CA GLN A 391 7.81 25.70 -16.08
C GLN A 391 7.08 24.87 -15.03
N ALA A 392 7.83 24.10 -14.25
CA ALA A 392 7.27 23.34 -13.13
C ALA A 392 6.50 24.24 -12.15
N SER A 393 7.06 25.40 -11.80
CA SER A 393 6.40 26.37 -10.93
C SER A 393 5.14 26.96 -11.57
N SER A 394 5.18 27.31 -12.86
CA SER A 394 4.03 27.85 -13.59
C SER A 394 2.86 26.87 -13.61
N TYR A 395 3.13 25.58 -13.89
CA TYR A 395 2.09 24.54 -13.86
C TYR A 395 1.62 24.22 -12.44
N ALA A 396 2.49 24.31 -11.42
CA ALA A 396 2.08 24.18 -10.03
C ALA A 396 1.13 25.31 -9.62
N ASP A 397 1.41 26.56 -10.03
CA ASP A 397 0.52 27.69 -9.79
C ASP A 397 -0.82 27.53 -10.51
N LEU A 398 -0.80 27.04 -11.74
CA LEU A 398 -2.02 26.73 -12.49
C LEU A 398 -2.85 25.66 -11.78
N ALA A 399 -2.21 24.62 -11.27
CA ALA A 399 -2.88 23.54 -10.55
C ALA A 399 -3.53 24.03 -9.25
N VAL A 400 -2.80 24.80 -8.43
CA VAL A 400 -3.29 25.38 -7.17
C VAL A 400 -4.40 26.41 -7.41
N ASN A 401 -4.29 27.25 -8.46
CA ASN A 401 -5.32 28.21 -8.80
C ASN A 401 -6.61 27.55 -9.30
N SER A 402 -6.49 26.39 -9.95
CA SER A 402 -7.65 25.62 -10.43
C SER A 402 -8.32 24.83 -9.30
N ASP A 403 -7.56 24.33 -8.35
CA ASP A 403 -8.04 23.65 -7.15
C ASP A 403 -7.09 23.92 -5.97
N ARG A 404 -7.49 24.85 -5.13
CA ARG A 404 -6.72 25.30 -3.96
C ARG A 404 -6.54 24.21 -2.90
N TYR A 405 -7.43 23.26 -2.86
CA TYR A 405 -7.43 22.18 -1.84
C TYR A 405 -6.74 20.91 -2.32
N ASN A 406 -6.19 20.90 -3.52
CA ASN A 406 -5.47 19.74 -4.05
C ASN A 406 -4.12 19.55 -3.34
N PRO A 407 -3.95 18.51 -2.49
CA PRO A 407 -2.72 18.32 -1.73
C PRO A 407 -1.50 18.01 -2.62
N SER A 408 -1.71 17.30 -3.74
CA SER A 408 -0.64 16.99 -4.69
C SER A 408 -0.12 18.24 -5.42
N ALA A 409 -1.02 19.18 -5.77
CA ALA A 409 -0.63 20.44 -6.39
C ALA A 409 0.20 21.31 -5.42
N LEU A 410 -0.22 21.40 -4.15
CA LEU A 410 0.51 22.10 -3.10
C LEU A 410 1.87 21.44 -2.83
N THR A 411 1.93 20.10 -2.84
CA THR A 411 3.18 19.35 -2.69
C THR A 411 4.14 19.67 -3.84
N ASN A 412 3.68 19.68 -5.08
CA ASN A 412 4.52 20.06 -6.23
C ASN A 412 4.98 21.51 -6.18
N LYS A 413 4.13 22.41 -5.69
CA LYS A 413 4.54 23.81 -5.46
C LYS A 413 5.63 23.89 -4.40
N GLY A 414 5.47 23.17 -3.30
CA GLY A 414 6.52 22.99 -2.27
C GLY A 414 7.83 22.45 -2.87
N ASN A 415 7.76 21.45 -3.75
CA ASN A 415 8.93 20.88 -4.42
C ASN A 415 9.67 21.91 -5.29
N THR A 416 8.96 22.74 -6.04
CA THR A 416 9.59 23.79 -6.86
C THR A 416 10.25 24.87 -6.02
N VAL A 417 9.64 25.24 -4.89
CA VAL A 417 10.20 26.22 -3.94
C VAL A 417 11.40 25.61 -3.21
N PHE A 418 11.34 24.34 -2.85
CA PHE A 418 12.48 23.61 -2.25
C PHE A 418 13.68 23.58 -3.20
N ALA A 419 13.47 23.29 -4.48
CA ALA A 419 14.54 23.28 -5.48
C ALA A 419 15.20 24.67 -5.67
N ASN A 420 14.45 25.74 -5.44
CA ASN A 420 14.97 27.10 -5.46
C ASN A 420 15.72 27.49 -4.15
N GLY A 421 15.75 26.60 -3.16
CA GLY A 421 16.48 26.80 -1.91
C GLY A 421 15.71 27.54 -0.80
N ASP A 422 14.44 27.87 -1.00
CA ASP A 422 13.57 28.51 -0.01
C ASP A 422 12.85 27.42 0.82
N TYR A 423 13.60 26.82 1.76
CA TYR A 423 13.10 25.68 2.54
C TYR A 423 11.97 26.05 3.50
N GLU A 424 11.95 27.28 4.05
CA GLU A 424 10.90 27.70 4.96
C GLU A 424 9.54 27.79 4.27
N LYS A 425 9.49 28.47 3.11
CA LYS A 425 8.25 28.54 2.30
C LYS A 425 7.85 27.16 1.76
N ALA A 426 8.80 26.32 1.40
CA ALA A 426 8.48 24.94 0.99
C ALA A 426 7.75 24.20 2.11
N ALA A 427 8.22 24.32 3.37
CA ALA A 427 7.58 23.73 4.52
C ALA A 427 6.15 24.26 4.74
N GLU A 428 5.87 25.54 4.46
CA GLU A 428 4.51 26.10 4.54
C GLU A 428 3.57 25.44 3.54
N PHE A 429 3.98 25.24 2.29
CA PHE A 429 3.18 24.56 1.28
C PHE A 429 2.90 23.09 1.62
N TYR A 430 3.89 22.38 2.14
CA TYR A 430 3.68 21.00 2.60
C TYR A 430 2.76 20.93 3.81
N LYS A 431 2.83 21.89 4.76
CA LYS A 431 1.88 21.99 5.87
C LYS A 431 0.45 22.26 5.38
N GLU A 432 0.30 23.12 4.37
CA GLU A 432 -1.01 23.39 3.78
C GLU A 432 -1.56 22.13 3.07
N ALA A 433 -0.73 21.39 2.36
CA ALA A 433 -1.10 20.11 1.77
C ALA A 433 -1.58 19.11 2.85
N LEU A 434 -0.87 19.00 3.97
CA LEU A 434 -1.23 18.14 5.09
C LEU A 434 -2.47 18.60 5.88
N ARG A 435 -2.81 19.89 5.84
CA ARG A 435 -4.08 20.38 6.41
C ARG A 435 -5.27 19.96 5.55
N ASN A 436 -5.09 19.89 4.23
CA ASN A 436 -6.13 19.46 3.31
C ASN A 436 -6.29 17.93 3.29
N ASP A 437 -5.18 17.22 3.35
CA ASP A 437 -5.12 15.75 3.46
C ASP A 437 -3.99 15.33 4.39
N SER A 438 -4.34 14.96 5.61
CA SER A 438 -3.39 14.52 6.64
C SER A 438 -2.72 13.17 6.31
N SER A 439 -3.25 12.42 5.35
CA SER A 439 -2.71 11.14 4.89
C SER A 439 -1.80 11.27 3.66
N CYS A 440 -1.55 12.49 3.16
CA CYS A 440 -0.66 12.73 2.03
C CYS A 440 0.78 12.35 2.38
N THR A 441 1.18 11.14 1.99
CA THR A 441 2.49 10.55 2.29
C THR A 441 3.63 11.33 1.66
N GLU A 442 3.44 11.86 0.46
CA GLU A 442 4.43 12.62 -0.29
C GLU A 442 4.75 13.95 0.41
N ALA A 443 3.71 14.67 0.85
CA ALA A 443 3.90 15.91 1.60
C ALA A 443 4.58 15.66 2.94
N LEU A 444 4.20 14.58 3.64
CA LEU A 444 4.78 14.21 4.93
C LEU A 444 6.25 13.80 4.81
N TYR A 445 6.62 13.10 3.74
CA TYR A 445 8.00 12.75 3.44
C TYR A 445 8.83 14.00 3.11
N ASN A 446 8.32 14.86 2.23
CA ASN A 446 9.03 16.05 1.75
C ASN A 446 9.22 17.11 2.85
N ILE A 447 8.22 17.27 3.75
CA ILE A 447 8.39 18.17 4.90
C ILE A 447 9.46 17.63 5.87
N GLY A 448 9.54 16.32 6.09
CA GLY A 448 10.61 15.70 6.85
C GLY A 448 11.99 16.00 6.28
N LEU A 449 12.15 15.85 4.93
CA LEU A 449 13.38 16.23 4.24
C LEU A 449 13.68 17.73 4.37
N THR A 450 12.65 18.58 4.30
CA THR A 450 12.80 20.03 4.43
C THR A 450 13.29 20.42 5.83
N TYR A 451 12.73 19.84 6.87
CA TYR A 451 13.19 20.06 8.24
C TYR A 451 14.61 19.57 8.47
N LYS A 452 14.98 18.44 7.86
CA LYS A 452 16.37 17.96 7.86
C LYS A 452 17.33 18.98 7.22
N ARG A 453 16.93 19.63 6.12
CA ARG A 453 17.71 20.72 5.49
C ARG A 453 17.81 21.98 6.36
N LEU A 454 16.79 22.28 7.12
CA LEU A 454 16.74 23.37 8.08
C LEU A 454 17.45 23.04 9.40
N ASN A 455 18.02 21.84 9.52
CA ASN A 455 18.64 21.30 10.75
C ASN A 455 17.68 21.24 11.96
N ARG A 456 16.37 21.06 11.67
CA ARG A 456 15.31 20.88 12.68
C ARG A 456 15.04 19.38 12.80
N LEU A 457 15.99 18.67 13.43
CA LEU A 457 16.03 17.20 13.38
C LEU A 457 14.88 16.55 14.13
N ASP A 458 14.46 17.10 15.27
CA ASP A 458 13.32 16.57 16.06
C ASP A 458 12.01 16.60 15.27
N GLU A 459 11.75 17.69 14.55
CA GLU A 459 10.55 17.82 13.74
C GLU A 459 10.61 16.91 12.48
N ALA A 460 11.81 16.73 11.93
CA ALA A 460 12.02 15.80 10.84
C ALA A 460 11.73 14.35 11.29
N LEU A 461 12.23 13.97 12.45
CA LEU A 461 12.01 12.66 13.06
C LEU A 461 10.52 12.41 13.31
N ASP A 462 9.80 13.39 13.89
CA ASP A 462 8.36 13.28 14.13
C ASP A 462 7.58 13.04 12.84
N CYS A 463 7.93 13.75 11.75
CA CYS A 463 7.31 13.53 10.44
C CYS A 463 7.57 12.12 9.89
N PHE A 464 8.81 11.62 9.96
CA PHE A 464 9.14 10.28 9.47
C PHE A 464 8.55 9.17 10.33
N LEU A 465 8.43 9.34 11.65
CA LEU A 465 7.76 8.39 12.53
C LEU A 465 6.24 8.33 12.25
N LYS A 466 5.59 9.47 12.00
CA LYS A 466 4.20 9.50 11.55
C LYS A 466 4.04 8.78 10.21
N LEU A 467 4.96 9.01 9.30
CA LEU A 467 4.97 8.35 7.99
C LEU A 467 5.20 6.84 8.14
N HIS A 468 6.09 6.41 9.05
CA HIS A 468 6.29 5.00 9.34
C HIS A 468 5.04 4.34 9.92
N ALA A 469 4.23 5.04 10.70
CA ALA A 469 2.95 4.52 11.19
C ALA A 469 1.96 4.23 10.05
N ILE A 470 2.03 4.99 8.96
CA ILE A 470 1.22 4.80 7.75
C ILE A 470 1.85 3.72 6.84
N LEU A 471 3.16 3.83 6.57
CA LEU A 471 3.93 2.99 5.64
C LEU A 471 4.92 2.10 6.40
N ARG A 472 4.43 1.14 7.18
CA ARG A 472 5.22 0.34 8.14
C ARG A 472 6.45 -0.36 7.56
N ASN A 473 6.39 -0.83 6.32
CA ASN A 473 7.47 -1.61 5.68
C ASN A 473 8.18 -0.84 4.57
N SER A 474 8.09 0.49 4.56
CA SER A 474 8.80 1.29 3.56
C SER A 474 10.28 1.41 3.91
N ALA A 475 11.14 0.78 3.12
CA ALA A 475 12.59 0.85 3.27
C ALA A 475 13.10 2.30 3.22
N GLN A 476 12.50 3.13 2.37
CA GLN A 476 12.86 4.55 2.23
C GLN A 476 12.63 5.32 3.53
N VAL A 477 11.49 5.08 4.18
CA VAL A 477 11.15 5.75 5.45
C VAL A 477 12.06 5.28 6.57
N LEU A 478 12.30 3.96 6.67
CA LEU A 478 13.22 3.39 7.66
C LEU A 478 14.63 3.97 7.52
N TYR A 479 15.11 4.12 6.29
CA TYR A 479 16.41 4.75 6.02
C TYR A 479 16.46 6.20 6.48
N GLN A 480 15.42 7.00 6.20
CA GLN A 480 15.40 8.40 6.62
C GLN A 480 15.36 8.54 8.15
N ILE A 481 14.64 7.70 8.85
CA ILE A 481 14.63 7.68 10.32
C ILE A 481 16.03 7.37 10.84
N ALA A 482 16.67 6.32 10.33
CA ALA A 482 18.03 5.96 10.71
C ALA A 482 19.03 7.11 10.46
N ASN A 483 18.91 7.75 9.29
CA ASN A 483 19.78 8.87 8.94
C ASN A 483 19.54 10.13 9.81
N VAL A 484 18.30 10.39 10.25
CA VAL A 484 18.03 11.47 11.19
C VAL A 484 18.68 11.17 12.55
N TYR A 485 18.56 9.94 13.06
CA TYR A 485 19.22 9.55 14.31
C TYR A 485 20.75 9.66 14.22
N GLU A 486 21.33 9.31 13.07
CA GLU A 486 22.75 9.53 12.83
C GLU A 486 23.13 11.01 12.90
N LEU A 487 22.33 11.90 12.28
CA LEU A 487 22.55 13.36 12.37
C LEU A 487 22.34 13.91 13.77
N MET A 488 21.55 13.24 14.61
CA MET A 488 21.36 13.54 16.03
C MET A 488 22.48 12.97 16.93
N GLU A 489 23.48 12.33 16.31
CA GLU A 489 24.60 11.68 17.02
C GLU A 489 24.17 10.51 17.92
N ASP A 490 23.08 9.82 17.58
CA ASP A 490 22.62 8.59 18.24
C ASP A 490 22.81 7.37 17.33
N PRO A 491 24.02 6.78 17.29
CA PRO A 491 24.32 5.65 16.43
C PRO A 491 23.53 4.39 16.82
N ASN A 492 23.20 4.21 18.10
CA ASN A 492 22.47 3.02 18.56
C ASN A 492 21.09 2.94 17.94
N GLN A 493 20.33 4.03 17.99
CA GLN A 493 19.02 4.10 17.35
C GLN A 493 19.15 4.00 15.83
N ALA A 494 20.13 4.61 15.22
CA ALA A 494 20.38 4.50 13.77
C ALA A 494 20.61 3.03 13.36
N ILE A 495 21.41 2.29 14.13
CA ILE A 495 21.66 0.85 13.89
C ILE A 495 20.36 0.05 14.03
N GLU A 496 19.54 0.28 15.06
CA GLU A 496 18.26 -0.43 15.24
C GLU A 496 17.33 -0.27 14.03
N TRP A 497 17.19 0.96 13.53
CA TRP A 497 16.34 1.23 12.37
C TRP A 497 16.91 0.66 11.06
N LEU A 498 18.23 0.67 10.88
CA LEU A 498 18.88 0.01 9.74
C LEU A 498 18.74 -1.51 9.82
N MET A 499 18.78 -2.11 11.02
CA MET A 499 18.50 -3.54 11.21
C MET A 499 17.06 -3.90 10.83
N GLN A 500 16.10 -3.06 11.18
CA GLN A 500 14.72 -3.23 10.70
C GLN A 500 14.66 -3.12 9.17
N LEU A 501 15.37 -2.17 8.58
CA LEU A 501 15.41 -2.00 7.13
C LEU A 501 15.94 -3.26 6.44
N ILE A 502 17.06 -3.83 6.88
CA ILE A 502 17.61 -5.05 6.27
C ILE A 502 16.73 -6.28 6.53
N SER A 503 15.87 -6.26 7.55
CA SER A 503 14.86 -7.30 7.72
C SER A 503 13.80 -7.27 6.61
N VAL A 504 13.50 -6.07 6.08
CA VAL A 504 12.55 -5.87 4.97
C VAL A 504 13.25 -6.07 3.63
N VAL A 505 14.44 -5.48 3.44
CA VAL A 505 15.23 -5.55 2.21
C VAL A 505 16.64 -6.06 2.53
N PRO A 506 16.86 -7.37 2.62
CA PRO A 506 18.14 -7.95 3.03
C PRO A 506 19.30 -7.71 2.04
N THR A 507 18.97 -7.34 0.81
CA THR A 507 19.93 -7.18 -0.29
C THR A 507 20.35 -5.74 -0.53
N ASP A 508 19.89 -4.81 0.32
CA ASP A 508 20.23 -3.40 0.13
C ASP A 508 21.68 -3.12 0.53
N SER A 509 22.52 -2.96 -0.50
CA SER A 509 23.95 -2.72 -0.32
C SER A 509 24.27 -1.40 0.36
N ARG A 510 23.41 -0.37 0.23
CA ARG A 510 23.64 0.94 0.85
C ARG A 510 23.36 0.88 2.35
N ALA A 511 22.25 0.24 2.74
CA ALA A 511 21.95 0.04 4.15
C ALA A 511 23.01 -0.81 4.86
N LEU A 512 23.47 -1.88 4.20
CA LEU A 512 24.56 -2.73 4.70
C LEU A 512 25.87 -1.96 4.82
N SER A 513 26.22 -1.14 3.82
CA SER A 513 27.41 -0.29 3.88
C SER A 513 27.35 0.71 5.03
N LYS A 514 26.16 1.30 5.25
CA LYS A 514 25.96 2.25 6.33
C LYS A 514 26.04 1.62 7.71
N LEU A 515 25.51 0.39 7.88
CA LEU A 515 25.72 -0.40 9.10
C LEU A 515 27.21 -0.67 9.33
N GLY A 516 27.94 -1.03 8.28
CA GLY A 516 29.38 -1.21 8.36
C GLY A 516 30.10 0.05 8.84
N GLU A 517 29.71 1.23 8.33
CA GLU A 517 30.28 2.52 8.74
C GLU A 517 29.99 2.84 10.21
N LEU A 518 28.75 2.63 10.67
CA LEU A 518 28.38 2.87 12.06
C LEU A 518 29.13 1.96 13.02
N TYR A 519 29.22 0.65 12.75
CA TYR A 519 29.98 -0.28 13.58
C TYR A 519 31.49 0.01 13.55
N ASP A 520 32.04 0.47 12.42
CA ASP A 520 33.44 0.90 12.35
C ASP A 520 33.69 2.13 13.21
N SER A 521 32.76 3.10 13.22
CA SER A 521 32.84 4.29 14.07
C SER A 521 32.74 3.96 15.56
N GLU A 522 32.00 2.92 15.94
CA GLU A 522 31.93 2.39 17.31
C GLU A 522 33.18 1.54 17.69
N GLY A 523 34.02 1.21 16.71
CA GLY A 523 35.24 0.42 16.92
C GLY A 523 35.04 -1.09 16.83
N ASP A 524 33.83 -1.57 16.55
CA ASP A 524 33.57 -3.00 16.30
C ASP A 524 33.89 -3.39 14.85
N LYS A 525 35.18 -3.54 14.59
CA LYS A 525 35.68 -3.91 13.26
C LYS A 525 35.19 -5.28 12.77
N SER A 526 34.79 -6.16 13.68
CA SER A 526 34.29 -7.50 13.31
C SER A 526 32.90 -7.42 12.71
N GLN A 527 32.00 -6.68 13.34
CA GLN A 527 30.66 -6.44 12.80
C GLN A 527 30.73 -5.58 11.54
N ALA A 528 31.55 -4.53 11.55
CA ALA A 528 31.79 -3.69 10.38
C ALA A 528 32.23 -4.54 9.17
N PHE A 529 33.19 -5.46 9.36
CA PHE A 529 33.62 -6.37 8.32
C PHE A 529 32.47 -7.22 7.76
N GLN A 530 31.65 -7.78 8.62
CA GLN A 530 30.52 -8.62 8.18
C GLN A 530 29.56 -7.84 7.29
N TYR A 531 29.16 -6.63 7.69
CA TYR A 531 28.23 -5.83 6.91
C TYR A 531 28.83 -5.27 5.62
N TYR A 532 30.08 -4.82 5.65
CA TYR A 532 30.78 -4.40 4.44
C TYR A 532 30.98 -5.55 3.45
N TYR A 533 31.30 -6.76 3.95
CA TYR A 533 31.45 -7.93 3.11
C TYR A 533 30.12 -8.34 2.49
N GLU A 534 29.01 -8.28 3.24
CA GLU A 534 27.69 -8.52 2.67
C GLU A 534 27.29 -7.45 1.66
N SER A 535 27.57 -6.18 1.91
CA SER A 535 27.36 -5.08 0.97
C SER A 535 28.12 -5.33 -0.34
N TYR A 536 29.40 -5.74 -0.24
CA TYR A 536 30.21 -6.08 -1.39
C TYR A 536 29.64 -7.25 -2.21
N ARG A 537 29.06 -8.25 -1.57
CA ARG A 537 28.42 -9.39 -2.25
C ARG A 537 27.26 -8.95 -3.14
N TYR A 538 26.47 -7.97 -2.70
CA TYR A 538 25.33 -7.47 -3.46
C TYR A 538 25.69 -6.38 -4.47
N PHE A 539 26.67 -5.57 -4.16
CA PHE A 539 27.15 -4.50 -5.06
C PHE A 539 28.67 -4.41 -5.09
N PRO A 540 29.34 -5.30 -5.86
CA PRO A 540 30.80 -5.43 -5.86
C PRO A 540 31.54 -4.29 -6.58
N SER A 541 30.86 -3.26 -7.06
CA SER A 541 31.45 -2.08 -7.69
C SER A 541 31.47 -0.84 -6.80
N ASN A 542 31.05 -0.95 -5.52
CA ASN A 542 31.15 0.14 -4.58
C ASN A 542 32.62 0.33 -4.13
N ILE A 543 33.22 1.43 -4.60
CA ILE A 543 34.63 1.74 -4.34
C ILE A 543 34.91 1.94 -2.84
N GLU A 544 34.02 2.58 -2.10
CA GLU A 544 34.21 2.84 -0.66
C GLU A 544 34.26 1.53 0.14
N VAL A 545 33.36 0.62 -0.19
CA VAL A 545 33.33 -0.72 0.43
C VAL A 545 34.59 -1.53 0.07
N ILE A 546 35.01 -1.48 -1.19
CA ILE A 546 36.23 -2.15 -1.65
C ILE A 546 37.46 -1.58 -0.94
N GLU A 547 37.57 -0.27 -0.83
CA GLU A 547 38.66 0.42 -0.14
C GLU A 547 38.73 0.00 1.34
N TRP A 548 37.60 0.02 2.03
CA TRP A 548 37.54 -0.37 3.42
C TRP A 548 37.92 -1.85 3.64
N LEU A 549 37.36 -2.77 2.83
CA LEU A 549 37.70 -4.19 2.90
C LEU A 549 39.18 -4.45 2.61
N GLY A 550 39.76 -3.76 1.60
CA GLY A 550 41.16 -3.84 1.32
C GLY A 550 42.03 -3.32 2.49
N ALA A 551 41.67 -2.19 3.08
CA ALA A 551 42.34 -1.65 4.26
C ALA A 551 42.25 -2.58 5.45
N TYR A 552 41.07 -3.15 5.73
CA TYR A 552 40.89 -4.12 6.80
C TYR A 552 41.79 -5.35 6.66
N TYR A 553 41.94 -5.90 5.44
CA TYR A 553 42.85 -7.01 5.21
C TYR A 553 44.33 -6.62 5.32
N ILE A 554 44.68 -5.38 5.06
CA ILE A 554 46.04 -4.87 5.32
C ILE A 554 46.29 -4.78 6.84
N ASP A 555 45.35 -4.22 7.59
CA ASP A 555 45.45 -4.05 9.06
C ASP A 555 45.52 -5.41 9.78
N THR A 556 44.81 -6.39 9.28
CA THR A 556 44.81 -7.77 9.81
C THR A 556 45.95 -8.62 9.25
N GLN A 557 46.90 -8.03 8.49
CA GLN A 557 48.09 -8.66 7.89
C GLN A 557 47.79 -9.70 6.80
N PHE A 558 46.59 -9.79 6.29
CA PHE A 558 46.24 -10.64 5.13
C PHE A 558 46.40 -9.90 3.81
N CYS A 559 47.60 -9.37 3.53
CA CYS A 559 47.86 -8.53 2.36
C CYS A 559 47.57 -9.25 1.02
N GLU A 560 47.66 -10.57 0.95
CA GLU A 560 47.33 -11.33 -0.25
C GLU A 560 45.83 -11.25 -0.62
N LYS A 561 44.96 -11.23 0.37
CA LYS A 561 43.53 -11.04 0.14
C LYS A 561 43.20 -9.60 -0.26
N ALA A 562 43.87 -8.62 0.32
CA ALA A 562 43.72 -7.21 -0.05
C ALA A 562 44.01 -6.93 -1.53
N ILE A 563 44.93 -7.66 -2.14
CA ILE A 563 45.29 -7.49 -3.55
C ILE A 563 44.08 -7.62 -4.45
N GLN A 564 43.24 -8.62 -4.25
CA GLN A 564 42.07 -8.89 -5.09
C GLN A 564 41.07 -7.70 -5.07
N TYR A 565 40.90 -7.08 -3.94
CA TYR A 565 40.02 -5.92 -3.80
C TYR A 565 40.58 -4.70 -4.53
N PHE A 566 41.88 -4.40 -4.35
CA PHE A 566 42.50 -3.26 -5.01
C PHE A 566 42.69 -3.48 -6.53
N GLU A 567 42.92 -4.70 -7.00
CA GLU A 567 42.87 -5.03 -8.43
C GLU A 567 41.49 -4.72 -9.00
N ARG A 568 40.43 -5.09 -8.30
CA ARG A 568 39.07 -4.78 -8.73
C ARG A 568 38.78 -3.27 -8.72
N ALA A 569 39.22 -2.54 -7.70
CA ALA A 569 39.15 -1.08 -7.68
C ALA A 569 39.90 -0.45 -8.88
N SER A 570 41.04 -0.99 -9.23
CA SER A 570 41.84 -0.56 -10.43
C SER A 570 41.09 -0.80 -11.73
N LEU A 571 40.31 -1.88 -11.85
CA LEU A 571 39.47 -2.13 -13.03
C LEU A 571 38.27 -1.17 -13.11
N ILE A 572 37.69 -0.80 -11.99
CA ILE A 572 36.55 0.13 -11.93
C ILE A 572 37.00 1.57 -12.22
N GLN A 573 38.16 1.97 -11.67
CA GLN A 573 38.72 3.31 -11.81
C GLN A 573 40.17 3.26 -12.36
N PRO A 574 40.38 2.94 -13.64
CA PRO A 574 41.70 2.76 -14.20
C PRO A 574 42.52 4.05 -14.25
N SER A 575 41.92 5.21 -14.21
CA SER A 575 42.57 6.51 -14.16
C SER A 575 43.19 6.86 -12.80
N GLN A 576 42.74 6.17 -11.73
CA GLN A 576 43.21 6.40 -10.36
C GLN A 576 44.43 5.52 -10.05
N VAL A 577 45.62 6.15 -10.03
CA VAL A 577 46.91 5.45 -9.75
C VAL A 577 46.93 4.83 -8.35
N LYS A 578 46.14 5.39 -7.38
CA LYS A 578 46.08 4.95 -5.99
C LYS A 578 45.85 3.44 -5.86
N TRP A 579 44.94 2.87 -6.61
CA TRP A 579 44.59 1.45 -6.51
C TRP A 579 45.75 0.53 -6.95
N GLN A 580 46.42 0.88 -8.04
CA GLN A 580 47.57 0.11 -8.52
C GLN A 580 48.76 0.22 -7.55
N LEU A 581 48.98 1.39 -6.94
CA LEU A 581 49.99 1.56 -5.90
C LEU A 581 49.67 0.73 -4.64
N MET A 582 48.39 0.60 -4.28
CA MET A 582 47.99 -0.26 -3.16
C MET A 582 48.24 -1.75 -3.44
N VAL A 583 47.98 -2.22 -4.67
CA VAL A 583 48.31 -3.58 -5.12
C VAL A 583 49.80 -3.82 -4.98
N ALA A 584 50.64 -2.93 -5.55
CA ALA A 584 52.09 -3.06 -5.46
C ALA A 584 52.62 -3.02 -4.03
N SER A 585 52.01 -2.19 -3.18
CA SER A 585 52.31 -2.13 -1.74
C SER A 585 51.94 -3.43 -1.00
N CYS A 586 50.83 -4.06 -1.36
CA CYS A 586 50.41 -5.34 -0.80
C CYS A 586 51.37 -6.46 -1.20
N PHE A 587 51.83 -6.52 -2.49
CA PHE A 587 52.88 -7.46 -2.90
C PHE A 587 54.16 -7.27 -2.12
N ARG A 588 54.58 -6.04 -1.87
CA ARG A 588 55.76 -5.74 -1.07
C ARG A 588 55.59 -6.23 0.40
N ARG A 589 54.44 -5.98 0.99
CA ARG A 589 54.12 -6.38 2.38
C ARG A 589 54.00 -7.91 2.54
N SER A 590 53.52 -8.62 1.52
CA SER A 590 53.47 -10.08 1.51
C SER A 590 54.85 -10.75 1.21
N GLY A 591 55.91 -9.97 1.06
CA GLY A 591 57.27 -10.48 0.79
C GLY A 591 57.53 -10.80 -0.69
N ASN A 592 56.58 -10.55 -1.57
CA ASN A 592 56.72 -10.83 -3.00
C ASN A 592 57.33 -9.62 -3.73
N TYR A 593 58.61 -9.34 -3.42
CA TYR A 593 59.30 -8.16 -3.88
C TYR A 593 59.45 -8.08 -5.38
N GLN A 594 59.60 -9.24 -6.08
CA GLN A 594 59.71 -9.24 -7.52
C GLN A 594 58.42 -8.79 -8.20
N LYS A 595 57.28 -9.33 -7.82
CA LYS A 595 55.99 -8.88 -8.36
C LYS A 595 55.67 -7.42 -8.00
N ALA A 596 56.03 -6.98 -6.79
CA ALA A 596 55.92 -5.58 -6.42
C ALA A 596 56.75 -4.66 -7.34
N LEU A 597 57.99 -5.06 -7.64
CA LEU A 597 58.86 -4.31 -8.54
C LEU A 597 58.28 -4.22 -9.96
N ASP A 598 57.84 -5.35 -10.50
CA ASP A 598 57.26 -5.41 -11.86
C ASP A 598 55.97 -4.53 -11.91
N THR A 599 55.12 -4.61 -10.90
CA THR A 599 53.91 -3.80 -10.79
C THR A 599 54.23 -2.30 -10.71
N TYR A 600 55.21 -1.88 -9.87
CA TYR A 600 55.64 -0.47 -9.81
C TYR A 600 56.26 0.01 -11.14
N LYS A 601 57.01 -0.83 -11.83
CA LYS A 601 57.55 -0.50 -13.16
C LYS A 601 56.43 -0.31 -14.19
N ASP A 602 55.41 -1.14 -14.14
CA ASP A 602 54.24 -1.02 -15.02
C ASP A 602 53.40 0.24 -14.70
N ILE A 603 53.23 0.58 -13.43
CA ILE A 603 52.61 1.84 -13.02
C ILE A 603 53.41 3.03 -13.52
N HIS A 604 54.74 3.01 -13.39
CA HIS A 604 55.57 4.08 -13.85
C HIS A 604 55.55 4.24 -15.38
N ARG A 605 55.41 3.15 -16.15
CA ARG A 605 55.20 3.21 -17.61
C ARG A 605 53.89 3.88 -17.99
N LYS A 606 52.82 3.59 -17.24
CA LYS A 606 51.50 4.16 -17.50
C LYS A 606 51.37 5.60 -16.98
N PHE A 607 51.99 5.90 -15.85
CA PHE A 607 51.90 7.18 -15.13
C PHE A 607 53.29 7.71 -14.78
N PRO A 608 54.07 8.19 -15.76
CA PRO A 608 55.48 8.57 -15.55
C PRO A 608 55.68 9.77 -14.64
N GLU A 609 54.65 10.62 -14.45
CA GLU A 609 54.69 11.80 -13.60
C GLU A 609 54.32 11.53 -12.13
N ASN A 610 53.98 10.31 -11.78
CA ASN A 610 53.56 9.99 -10.39
C ASN A 610 54.79 9.91 -9.48
N VAL A 611 54.88 10.89 -8.58
CA VAL A 611 56.01 11.03 -7.64
C VAL A 611 56.01 9.89 -6.60
N GLU A 612 54.86 9.47 -6.13
CA GLU A 612 54.75 8.39 -5.13
C GLU A 612 55.21 7.05 -5.66
N CYS A 613 54.84 6.71 -6.89
CA CYS A 613 55.34 5.51 -7.57
C CYS A 613 56.87 5.49 -7.63
N LEU A 614 57.46 6.61 -8.01
CA LEU A 614 58.90 6.73 -8.08
C LEU A 614 59.58 6.64 -6.71
N ARG A 615 59.01 7.22 -5.66
CA ARG A 615 59.49 7.07 -4.29
C ARG A 615 59.53 5.62 -3.86
N PHE A 616 58.43 4.89 -4.12
CA PHE A 616 58.35 3.47 -3.79
C PHE A 616 59.33 2.64 -4.66
N LEU A 617 59.48 2.93 -5.95
CA LEU A 617 60.49 2.29 -6.81
C LEU A 617 61.90 2.48 -6.30
N VAL A 618 62.30 3.71 -6.01
CA VAL A 618 63.61 4.03 -5.45
C VAL A 618 63.85 3.24 -4.18
N ARG A 619 62.91 3.25 -3.24
CA ARG A 619 63.02 2.53 -1.97
C ARG A 619 63.14 1.02 -2.19
N LEU A 620 62.26 0.43 -3.00
CA LEU A 620 62.26 -1.00 -3.26
C LEU A 620 63.51 -1.46 -4.01
N CYS A 621 63.96 -0.70 -5.01
CA CYS A 621 65.20 -1.00 -5.71
C CYS A 621 66.46 -0.86 -4.81
N THR A 622 66.41 0.07 -3.82
CA THR A 622 67.47 0.19 -2.81
C THR A 622 67.48 -1.03 -1.88
N ASP A 623 66.28 -1.46 -1.41
CA ASP A 623 66.15 -2.62 -0.52
C ASP A 623 66.60 -3.93 -1.20
N ILE A 624 66.40 -4.08 -2.52
CA ILE A 624 66.82 -5.25 -3.31
C ILE A 624 68.29 -5.13 -3.84
N GLY A 625 68.87 -3.95 -3.79
CA GLY A 625 70.26 -3.73 -4.27
C GLY A 625 70.40 -3.62 -5.79
N LEU A 626 69.40 -3.14 -6.52
CA LEU A 626 69.39 -3.02 -7.97
C LEU A 626 70.13 -1.75 -8.46
N LYS A 627 70.88 -1.85 -9.56
CA LYS A 627 71.61 -0.72 -10.16
C LYS A 627 70.71 0.41 -10.69
N GLU A 628 69.44 0.13 -10.98
CA GLU A 628 68.44 1.05 -11.49
C GLU A 628 68.03 2.16 -10.51
N VAL A 629 68.44 2.06 -9.25
CA VAL A 629 68.14 3.05 -8.17
C VAL A 629 68.54 4.46 -8.60
N GLN A 630 69.73 4.65 -9.19
CA GLN A 630 70.24 5.98 -9.55
C GLN A 630 69.41 6.66 -10.64
N GLU A 631 68.90 5.87 -11.59
CA GLU A 631 68.02 6.37 -12.64
C GLU A 631 66.68 6.88 -12.09
N TYR A 632 66.01 6.05 -11.28
CA TYR A 632 64.74 6.45 -10.67
C TYR A 632 64.90 7.59 -9.67
N ALA A 633 65.96 7.64 -8.88
CA ALA A 633 66.25 8.73 -7.95
C ALA A 633 66.49 10.07 -8.71
N THR A 634 67.12 10.03 -9.87
CA THR A 634 67.33 11.22 -10.71
C THR A 634 65.99 11.73 -11.28
N LYS A 635 65.13 10.81 -11.75
CA LYS A 635 63.78 11.13 -12.24
C LYS A 635 62.93 11.71 -11.11
N LEU A 636 62.98 11.13 -9.92
CA LEU A 636 62.24 11.60 -8.74
C LEU A 636 62.63 13.03 -8.38
N LYS A 637 63.92 13.32 -8.21
CA LYS A 637 64.42 14.66 -7.90
C LYS A 637 63.98 15.72 -8.91
N ARG A 638 63.98 15.34 -10.22
CA ARG A 638 63.51 16.23 -11.27
C ARG A 638 62.03 16.54 -11.17
N LEU A 639 61.19 15.56 -10.89
CA LEU A 639 59.72 15.75 -10.73
C LEU A 639 59.36 16.48 -9.45
N GLU A 640 60.03 16.20 -8.35
CA GLU A 640 59.84 16.93 -7.10
C GLU A 640 60.19 18.43 -7.25
N LYS A 641 61.28 18.74 -7.92
CA LYS A 641 61.63 20.11 -8.24
C LYS A 641 60.65 20.82 -9.17
N MET A 642 60.12 20.10 -10.15
CA MET A 642 59.05 20.62 -11.03
C MET A 642 57.71 20.84 -10.25
N LYS A 643 57.38 19.98 -9.30
CA LYS A 643 56.22 20.15 -8.44
C LYS A 643 56.36 21.35 -7.51
N GLU A 644 57.50 21.54 -6.88
CA GLU A 644 57.82 22.74 -6.07
C GLU A 644 57.69 24.04 -6.87
N ILE A 645 58.24 24.09 -8.07
CA ILE A 645 58.14 25.26 -8.97
C ILE A 645 56.68 25.53 -9.35
N ARG A 646 55.86 24.48 -9.55
CA ARG A 646 54.42 24.62 -9.85
C ARG A 646 53.65 25.14 -8.66
N GLU A 647 53.92 24.63 -7.48
CA GLU A 647 53.32 25.11 -6.22
C GLU A 647 53.69 26.54 -5.88
N GLN A 648 54.96 26.93 -6.11
CA GLN A 648 55.42 28.31 -5.97
C GLN A 648 54.73 29.25 -6.96
N ARG A 649 54.51 28.84 -8.20
CA ARG A 649 53.75 29.62 -9.18
C ARG A 649 52.28 29.78 -8.81
N VAL A 650 51.65 28.77 -8.22
CA VAL A 650 50.24 28.85 -7.72
C VAL A 650 50.14 29.75 -6.53
N ARG A 651 51.15 29.76 -5.61
CA ARG A 651 51.19 30.67 -4.43
C ARG A 651 51.46 32.12 -4.87
N SER A 652 52.39 32.35 -5.79
CA SER A 652 52.66 33.70 -6.33
C SER A 652 51.52 34.24 -7.20
N GLY A 653 50.70 33.38 -7.84
CA GLY A 653 49.51 33.79 -8.58
C GLY A 653 48.31 34.19 -7.71
N ARG A 654 48.31 33.80 -6.44
CA ARG A 654 47.27 34.23 -5.46
C ARG A 654 47.54 35.58 -4.83
N ASP A 655 48.80 35.97 -4.72
CA ASP A 655 49.20 37.28 -4.12
C ASP A 655 49.10 38.47 -5.08
N SER A 656 48.96 38.22 -6.40
CA SER A 656 48.86 39.27 -7.41
C SER A 656 47.45 39.61 -7.88
N GLY A 657 46.42 39.03 -7.25
CA GLY A 657 45.00 39.20 -7.61
C GLY A 657 44.23 40.22 -6.78
N GLY A 658 44.89 41.14 -6.10
CA GLY A 658 44.26 42.24 -5.38
C GLY A 658 44.37 43.55 -6.15
N GLY A 659 43.40 43.90 -6.95
CA GLY A 659 43.33 45.26 -7.50
C GLY A 659 42.54 45.43 -8.77
N SER A 660 41.41 46.14 -8.65
CA SER A 660 40.84 47.06 -9.63
C SER A 660 39.80 46.49 -10.66
N ARG A 661 38.59 46.74 -10.31
CA ARG A 661 37.47 47.38 -11.04
C ARG A 661 37.70 47.62 -12.56
N SER A 662 36.73 47.20 -13.39
CA SER A 662 35.81 48.16 -13.99
C SER A 662 34.72 47.50 -14.84
N ARG A 663 33.54 48.10 -14.70
CA ARG A 663 32.38 47.97 -15.57
C ARG A 663 32.70 48.01 -17.07
N ARG A 664 31.97 47.21 -17.83
CA ARG A 664 31.28 47.76 -19.00
C ARG A 664 30.12 46.90 -19.41
N GLU A 665 28.98 47.59 -19.47
CA GLU A 665 27.73 47.26 -20.16
C GLU A 665 28.00 47.14 -21.66
N GLY A 666 27.13 46.41 -22.33
CA GLY A 666 26.91 46.64 -23.75
C GLY A 666 26.49 45.40 -24.54
N SER A 667 25.22 45.14 -24.60
CA SER A 667 24.40 45.25 -25.80
C SER A 667 24.48 44.12 -26.81
N ALA A 668 23.32 43.48 -26.93
CA ALA A 668 22.53 43.18 -28.10
C ALA A 668 23.19 42.44 -29.30
N GLY A 669 22.46 41.42 -29.71
CA GLY A 669 22.61 40.81 -31.02
C GLY A 669 21.85 39.50 -31.11
N SER A 670 20.57 39.59 -31.38
CA SER A 670 19.74 38.78 -32.26
C SER A 670 20.50 37.74 -33.11
N ASP A 671 20.08 36.53 -33.21
CA ASP A 671 19.13 36.05 -34.22
C ASP A 671 19.17 34.53 -34.37
N SER A 672 18.01 34.01 -34.57
CA SER A 672 17.64 32.85 -35.38
C SER A 672 18.45 31.56 -35.32
N GLY A 673 17.75 30.55 -34.93
CA GLY A 673 18.07 29.15 -35.16
C GLY A 673 16.99 28.22 -34.66
N GLN A 674 15.84 28.22 -35.35
CA GLN A 674 14.81 27.19 -35.23
C GLN A 674 15.38 25.78 -35.50
N SER A 675 14.68 24.87 -34.89
CA SER A 675 14.68 23.41 -35.10
C SER A 675 15.65 22.61 -34.25
N CYS A 676 15.19 22.30 -33.07
CA CYS A 676 15.63 21.06 -32.40
C CYS A 676 14.40 20.21 -32.15
N SER A 677 14.36 19.09 -32.86
CA SER A 677 13.32 18.09 -32.85
C SER A 677 12.90 17.65 -31.46
N ALA A 678 11.60 17.47 -31.27
CA ALA A 678 10.98 16.99 -30.03
C ALA A 678 11.53 15.65 -29.50
N SER A 679 12.21 14.85 -30.36
CA SER A 679 12.81 13.57 -29.98
C SER A 679 13.98 13.68 -29.02
N SER A 680 14.73 14.78 -29.02
CA SER A 680 15.89 14.94 -28.12
C SER A 680 15.49 15.23 -26.66
N LYS A 681 14.28 15.74 -26.42
CA LYS A 681 13.81 16.03 -25.06
C LYS A 681 13.43 14.77 -24.26
N GLY A 682 12.81 13.79 -24.92
CA GLY A 682 12.44 12.54 -24.28
C GLY A 682 13.66 11.71 -23.87
N GLU A 683 14.69 11.67 -24.72
CA GLU A 683 15.95 11.02 -24.39
C GLU A 683 16.67 11.71 -23.22
N ARG A 684 16.65 13.06 -23.20
CA ARG A 684 17.21 13.83 -22.09
C ARG A 684 16.51 13.54 -20.76
N LEU A 685 15.19 13.48 -20.78
CA LEU A 685 14.41 13.17 -19.58
C LEU A 685 14.70 11.74 -19.08
N SER A 686 14.74 10.77 -20.01
CA SER A 686 15.07 9.40 -19.69
C SER A 686 16.51 9.27 -19.13
N ALA A 687 17.47 9.97 -19.71
CA ALA A 687 18.85 10.00 -19.22
C ALA A 687 18.95 10.69 -17.85
N LYS A 688 18.24 11.81 -17.66
CA LYS A 688 18.19 12.53 -16.39
C LYS A 688 17.49 11.72 -15.29
N LEU A 689 16.40 11.00 -15.59
CA LEU A 689 15.77 10.10 -14.64
C LEU A 689 16.67 8.95 -14.22
N ARG A 690 17.58 8.52 -15.08
CA ARG A 690 18.59 7.52 -14.73
C ARG A 690 19.77 8.11 -13.92
N ALA A 691 20.08 9.38 -14.18
CA ALA A 691 21.20 10.10 -13.58
C ALA A 691 20.75 11.04 -12.46
N LEU A 692 19.43 11.13 -12.17
CA LEU A 692 18.98 11.93 -11.04
C LEU A 692 19.76 11.47 -9.82
N PRO A 693 20.69 12.30 -9.32
CA PRO A 693 21.12 12.14 -7.95
C PRO A 693 19.80 12.25 -7.21
N GLY A 694 19.45 11.18 -6.55
CA GLY A 694 18.34 11.25 -5.65
C GLY A 694 18.44 12.57 -4.96
N THR A 695 17.38 13.33 -4.97
CA THR A 695 17.27 14.60 -4.28
C THR A 695 18.07 14.52 -3.01
N ASN A 696 19.27 15.03 -2.99
CA ASN A 696 20.13 15.05 -1.84
C ASN A 696 19.82 14.04 -0.73
N GLU A 697 19.63 12.78 -1.12
CA GLU A 697 19.40 11.53 -0.41
C GLU A 697 17.98 10.95 -0.47
N PRO A 698 17.42 10.61 -1.59
CA PRO A 698 16.42 9.56 -1.57
C PRO A 698 17.15 8.22 -1.45
N TYR A 699 16.79 7.47 -0.45
CA TYR A 699 17.09 6.05 -0.41
C TYR A 699 16.35 5.38 -1.57
N GLU A 700 17.07 4.89 -2.56
CA GLU A 700 16.52 4.04 -3.62
C GLU A 700 16.84 2.58 -3.28
N SER A 701 15.79 1.83 -2.97
CA SER A 701 15.90 0.40 -2.78
C SER A 701 16.38 -0.26 -4.08
N SER A 702 17.42 -1.08 -3.99
CA SER A 702 18.00 -1.82 -5.12
C SER A 702 17.12 -3.00 -5.59
N SER A 703 15.86 -3.10 -5.14
CA SER A 703 15.00 -4.26 -5.33
C SER A 703 14.63 -4.62 -6.78
N ASN A 704 15.00 -3.80 -7.77
CA ASN A 704 14.64 -4.03 -9.18
C ASN A 704 15.83 -4.36 -10.11
N LYS A 705 17.00 -4.69 -9.57
CA LYS A 705 18.06 -5.25 -10.40
C LYS A 705 18.16 -6.74 -10.08
N GLU A 706 17.75 -7.58 -11.02
CA GLU A 706 18.12 -8.97 -11.03
C GLU A 706 19.65 -9.05 -10.94
N ILE A 707 20.13 -9.48 -9.79
CA ILE A 707 21.54 -9.75 -9.57
C ILE A 707 21.79 -11.06 -10.30
N ASP A 708 22.74 -11.02 -11.25
CA ASP A 708 23.16 -12.22 -11.98
C ASP A 708 23.53 -13.32 -10.96
N ALA A 709 22.73 -14.38 -10.95
CA ALA A 709 22.90 -15.52 -10.04
C ALA A 709 24.19 -16.30 -10.31
N SER A 710 24.93 -15.93 -11.37
CA SER A 710 26.19 -16.55 -11.78
C SER A 710 27.44 -15.94 -11.11
N TYR A 711 27.28 -14.88 -10.29
CA TYR A 711 28.42 -14.28 -9.61
C TYR A 711 29.01 -15.21 -8.57
N VAL A 712 30.18 -15.74 -8.86
CA VAL A 712 30.99 -16.53 -7.92
C VAL A 712 31.95 -15.57 -7.22
N ASP A 713 31.80 -15.41 -5.90
CA ASP A 713 32.73 -14.62 -5.10
C ASP A 713 34.15 -15.23 -5.20
N PRO A 714 35.15 -14.51 -5.71
CA PRO A 714 36.50 -15.03 -5.82
C PRO A 714 37.19 -15.30 -4.48
N LEU A 715 36.56 -14.92 -3.35
CA LEU A 715 37.14 -14.99 -2.01
C LEU A 715 36.75 -16.22 -1.20
N GLY A 716 36.01 -17.19 -1.75
CA GLY A 716 35.76 -18.47 -1.12
C GLY A 716 34.30 -18.91 -1.03
N PRO A 717 34.02 -20.06 -0.41
CA PRO A 717 32.68 -20.61 -0.36
C PRO A 717 31.73 -19.67 0.38
N GLN A 718 30.53 -19.50 -0.21
CA GLN A 718 29.45 -18.73 0.40
C GLN A 718 29.16 -19.29 1.79
N ILE A 719 29.14 -18.43 2.79
CA ILE A 719 28.60 -18.76 4.09
C ILE A 719 27.11 -18.98 3.87
N GLU A 720 26.66 -20.26 3.95
CA GLU A 720 25.26 -20.60 3.90
C GLU A 720 24.56 -19.89 5.08
N ARG A 721 23.75 -18.90 4.76
CA ARG A 721 22.82 -18.37 5.75
C ARG A 721 21.90 -19.49 6.21
N PRO A 722 21.60 -19.62 7.51
CA PRO A 722 20.49 -20.46 7.92
C PRO A 722 19.27 -19.98 7.11
N LYS A 723 18.67 -20.91 6.38
CA LYS A 723 17.44 -20.68 5.59
C LYS A 723 16.36 -20.27 6.56
N THR A 724 16.27 -18.98 6.86
CA THR A 724 15.00 -18.43 7.31
C THR A 724 14.08 -18.69 6.14
N ALA A 725 13.09 -19.56 6.36
CA ALA A 725 12.11 -19.92 5.37
C ALA A 725 11.65 -18.61 4.71
N ALA A 726 12.03 -18.45 3.45
CA ALA A 726 11.48 -17.38 2.65
C ALA A 726 9.97 -17.61 2.67
N ARG A 727 9.24 -16.84 3.48
CA ARG A 727 7.83 -16.65 3.24
C ARG A 727 7.77 -16.17 1.80
N LYS A 728 7.31 -17.06 0.91
CA LYS A 728 6.87 -16.63 -0.41
C LYS A 728 6.04 -15.38 -0.16
N ARG A 729 6.48 -14.24 -0.68
CA ARG A 729 5.57 -13.14 -0.91
C ARG A 729 4.45 -13.74 -1.75
N ILE A 730 3.35 -13.95 -1.12
CA ILE A 730 2.08 -14.05 -1.81
C ILE A 730 1.92 -12.62 -2.28
N ASP A 731 1.96 -12.42 -3.59
CA ASP A 731 1.40 -11.21 -4.17
C ASP A 731 -0.02 -11.16 -3.60
N GLU A 732 -0.22 -10.32 -2.62
CA GLU A 732 -1.54 -10.01 -2.09
C GLU A 732 -2.23 -9.30 -3.26
N ASP A 733 -3.02 -10.05 -3.99
CA ASP A 733 -4.08 -9.50 -4.80
C ASP A 733 -5.04 -8.83 -3.82
N ASP A 734 -4.81 -7.55 -3.54
CA ASP A 734 -5.62 -6.69 -2.67
C ASP A 734 -7.11 -6.67 -3.04
N PHE A 735 -7.45 -7.22 -4.20
CA PHE A 735 -8.82 -7.28 -4.72
C PHE A 735 -9.64 -8.49 -4.26
N ALA A 736 -9.00 -9.53 -3.74
CA ALA A 736 -9.70 -10.77 -3.43
C ALA A 736 -10.19 -10.85 -1.98
N ASP A 737 -9.60 -10.10 -1.06
CA ASP A 737 -9.90 -10.20 0.37
C ASP A 737 -11.03 -9.27 0.83
N GLU A 738 -11.31 -8.16 0.12
CA GLU A 738 -12.43 -7.27 0.44
C GLU A 738 -13.81 -7.79 -0.01
N GLU A 739 -13.87 -8.72 -0.97
CA GLU A 739 -15.15 -9.19 -1.55
C GLU A 739 -15.84 -10.30 -0.76
N LEU A 740 -15.17 -10.90 0.20
CA LEU A 740 -15.69 -12.02 0.99
C LEU A 740 -16.10 -11.61 2.41
N GLY A 741 -16.40 -10.34 2.58
CA GLY A 741 -16.95 -9.83 3.82
C GLY A 741 -18.19 -10.59 4.30
N ASP A 742 -18.52 -10.39 5.53
CA ASP A 742 -19.61 -11.03 6.28
C ASP A 742 -21.03 -10.87 5.67
N ASP A 743 -21.14 -10.29 4.45
CA ASP A 743 -22.37 -10.01 3.70
C ASP A 743 -23.21 -11.27 3.33
N LEU A 744 -22.70 -12.47 3.63
CA LEU A 744 -23.39 -13.73 3.32
C LEU A 744 -23.94 -14.43 4.56
N LEU A 745 -23.81 -13.83 5.71
CA LEU A 745 -24.51 -14.34 6.89
C LEU A 745 -26.01 -14.08 6.68
N PRO A 746 -26.88 -15.04 6.92
CA PRO A 746 -28.33 -14.79 6.91
C PRO A 746 -28.63 -13.76 8.00
N GLU A 747 -29.32 -12.68 7.64
CA GLU A 747 -29.92 -11.74 8.56
C GLU A 747 -30.90 -12.43 9.50
#